data_3870ab33392942dc2d2ac479773dd627
#
_entry.id   3870ab33392942dc2d2ac479773dd627
#
_cell.length_a   1.000
_cell.length_b   1.000
_cell.length_c   1.000
_cell.angle_alpha   90.00
_cell.angle_beta   90.00
_cell.angle_gamma   90.00
#
_symmetry.space_group_name_H-M   'P 1'
#
loop_
_entity.id
_entity.type
_entity.pdbx_description
1 polymer ?
#
loop_
_entity_poly.entity_id
_entity_poly.type
_entity_poly.pdbx_seq_one_letter_code
_entity_poly.pdbx_strand_id
1 'polypeptide(L)'
;MMTKKIFLNLILAFIVSTNVNSQKSNLEPLDIFKLQHLSNPQISPDGRRILYERNFKDIMSDSNYSNIWIVNYDGSNSRPITTGNNKFNQPTWSNDGKKFLFKSNNDKVTKLYLYELEKKSLQMLTTVKANISNLRWSADDKKIIFLSFVEEKKKKLIEMPEKPDGAKWNDPPIEITDLEFRSDGGGYLKKGNKQIFLISVDGGSPTKISNFKGRIYSCEWFNKNELIISANFKKNMDFEPRDSDIHIYNFSSKSLIKLTSRFGPDFSPKVSYDGKKIAFLGFDDKFLGYQQNELYIMDRNGKNIKNISKDFDRNITSIFWSGNSKKIFFKYDDHGMTKLGYFNLSGEFQFLVNEVGGLSQGRPYSGGSFSVSKNERYAFTFGNFYNPSDLATGFGGSKSRLTNLNKNLFEFKNLANIKEIKYNSSFDNLEIQGWIATPPNFDPNNKYPLILEIHGGPFSNYGFRFSTEVQLYASKGYVVLYINPRGSTSYGKRFANEIHHNYPSHDYDDLISGVNYVLKKGFIDEKNLFVTGGSGGGVLSSWIVGKTDIFRAAVVAKPVINWYSFVLYADNTSIYYKYWFKNFPWEDQENYMKRSPISYVGNVKTPTMLLTGEKDYRTPISESEQFYTALKLNKVETMLVRIPNSSHSIASKSSNLIAKVNSVLYWFDKFKK
;
A
#
# COMPACT_ATOMS: atom_id res chain seq x y z
N MET A 1 91.73 3.29 20.09
CA MET A 1 90.49 3.84 20.54
C MET A 1 89.59 4.17 19.35
N MET A 2 88.58 3.29 19.08
CA MET A 2 87.73 3.37 17.88
C MET A 2 86.39 4.04 18.26
N THR A 3 86.10 5.18 17.67
CA THR A 3 84.81 5.86 17.77
C THR A 3 83.89 5.37 16.67
N LYS A 4 82.82 4.69 17.05
CA LYS A 4 81.71 4.29 16.15
C LYS A 4 80.79 5.48 15.83
N LYS A 5 80.70 5.88 14.58
CA LYS A 5 79.70 6.82 14.04
C LYS A 5 78.41 6.00 13.77
N ILE A 6 77.33 6.39 14.41
CA ILE A 6 75.96 5.90 14.15
C ILE A 6 75.34 6.79 13.07
N PHE A 7 75.02 6.22 11.91
CA PHE A 7 74.23 6.85 10.83
C PHE A 7 72.76 6.69 11.16
N LEU A 8 72.08 7.78 11.38
CA LEU A 8 70.60 7.84 11.55
C LEU A 8 69.97 8.08 10.19
N ASN A 9 69.40 7.05 9.56
CA ASN A 9 68.59 7.16 8.32
C ASN A 9 67.17 7.65 8.68
N LEU A 10 66.84 8.91 8.38
CA LEU A 10 65.46 9.42 8.38
C LEU A 10 64.77 8.93 7.10
N ILE A 11 63.88 7.97 7.23
CA ILE A 11 62.95 7.59 6.17
C ILE A 11 61.78 8.60 6.24
N LEU A 12 61.72 9.56 5.31
CA LEU A 12 60.59 10.43 5.08
C LEU A 12 59.50 9.63 4.37
N ALA A 13 58.50 9.12 5.07
CA ALA A 13 57.32 8.52 4.48
C ALA A 13 56.44 9.64 3.91
N PHE A 14 56.46 9.84 2.62
CA PHE A 14 55.46 10.65 1.91
C PHE A 14 54.11 9.90 1.97
N ILE A 15 53.23 10.30 2.90
CA ILE A 15 51.81 9.89 2.89
C ILE A 15 51.17 10.69 1.74
N VAL A 16 51.12 10.12 0.54
CA VAL A 16 50.27 10.59 -0.53
C VAL A 16 48.83 10.24 -0.09
N SER A 17 48.13 11.19 0.50
CA SER A 17 46.69 11.11 0.66
C SER A 17 46.03 11.18 -0.71
N THR A 18 45.92 10.04 -1.38
CA THR A 18 45.01 9.94 -2.53
C THR A 18 43.62 10.14 -1.98
N ASN A 19 43.05 11.33 -2.19
CA ASN A 19 41.60 11.53 -2.17
C ASN A 19 41.00 10.60 -3.22
N VAL A 20 40.70 9.38 -2.85
CA VAL A 20 39.86 8.52 -3.66
C VAL A 20 38.47 9.13 -3.58
N ASN A 21 38.20 10.09 -4.43
CA ASN A 21 36.82 10.47 -4.77
C ASN A 21 36.19 9.21 -5.35
N SER A 22 35.56 8.40 -4.49
CA SER A 22 34.77 7.26 -4.91
C SER A 22 33.72 7.76 -5.89
N GLN A 23 33.93 7.52 -7.18
CA GLN A 23 32.99 7.90 -8.22
C GLN A 23 31.66 7.17 -7.93
N LYS A 24 30.55 7.92 -7.81
CA LYS A 24 29.24 7.35 -7.60
C LYS A 24 28.89 6.39 -8.73
N SER A 25 28.39 5.22 -8.39
CA SER A 25 27.83 4.26 -9.35
C SER A 25 26.33 4.43 -9.49
N ASN A 26 25.74 3.91 -10.57
CA ASN A 26 24.29 3.86 -10.71
C ASN A 26 23.68 2.86 -9.73
N LEU A 27 22.40 3.02 -9.44
CA LEU A 27 21.64 2.05 -8.62
C LEU A 27 21.57 0.70 -9.36
N GLU A 28 21.80 -0.39 -8.63
CA GLU A 28 21.78 -1.77 -9.14
C GLU A 28 20.72 -2.62 -8.45
N PRO A 29 20.26 -3.72 -9.08
CA PRO A 29 19.21 -4.58 -8.51
C PRO A 29 19.49 -5.07 -7.08
N LEU A 30 20.74 -5.42 -6.75
CA LEU A 30 21.10 -5.87 -5.40
C LEU A 30 21.05 -4.79 -4.34
N ASP A 31 21.11 -3.51 -4.73
CA ASP A 31 20.96 -2.40 -3.79
C ASP A 31 19.56 -2.35 -3.15
N ILE A 32 18.56 -3.01 -3.74
CA ILE A 32 17.22 -3.18 -3.15
C ILE A 32 17.31 -3.77 -1.74
N PHE A 33 18.22 -4.72 -1.51
CA PHE A 33 18.41 -5.34 -0.20
C PHE A 33 19.03 -4.39 0.85
N LYS A 34 19.71 -3.33 0.41
CA LYS A 34 20.30 -2.32 1.29
C LYS A 34 19.30 -1.22 1.69
N LEU A 35 18.19 -1.09 0.93
CA LEU A 35 17.18 -0.07 1.18
C LEU A 35 16.44 -0.33 2.50
N GLN A 36 16.41 0.69 3.34
CA GLN A 36 15.65 0.73 4.57
C GLN A 36 14.53 1.75 4.47
N HIS A 37 13.46 1.52 5.23
CA HIS A 37 12.35 2.46 5.30
C HIS A 37 11.70 2.43 6.68
N LEU A 38 11.10 3.56 7.03
CA LEU A 38 10.37 3.73 8.27
C LEU A 38 8.87 3.56 8.03
N SER A 39 8.18 2.93 8.97
CA SER A 39 6.71 2.83 8.98
C SER A 39 6.14 3.09 10.36
N ASN A 40 4.84 3.38 10.38
CA ASN A 40 4.00 3.44 11.57
C ASN A 40 4.58 4.28 12.73
N PRO A 41 4.96 5.55 12.50
CA PRO A 41 5.40 6.43 13.59
C PRO A 41 4.24 6.67 14.57
N GLN A 42 4.52 6.51 15.88
CA GLN A 42 3.57 6.67 16.95
C GLN A 42 4.14 7.67 17.98
N ILE A 43 3.63 8.90 17.97
CA ILE A 43 4.02 9.90 18.96
C ILE A 43 3.35 9.60 20.29
N SER A 44 4.09 9.77 21.39
CA SER A 44 3.55 9.59 22.74
C SER A 44 2.45 10.60 23.06
N PRO A 45 1.52 10.30 23.98
CA PRO A 45 0.42 11.19 24.31
C PRO A 45 0.88 12.60 24.77
N ASP A 46 2.03 12.71 25.42
CA ASP A 46 2.66 13.96 25.87
C ASP A 46 3.45 14.69 24.75
N GLY A 47 3.57 14.06 23.55
CA GLY A 47 4.29 14.61 22.40
C GLY A 47 5.81 14.66 22.53
N ARG A 48 6.41 13.93 23.48
CA ARG A 48 7.85 14.00 23.76
C ARG A 48 8.67 12.92 23.05
N ARG A 49 8.07 11.76 22.76
CA ARG A 49 8.77 10.59 22.20
C ARG A 49 8.00 10.00 21.03
N ILE A 50 8.71 9.31 20.16
CA ILE A 50 8.13 8.66 18.99
C ILE A 50 8.65 7.23 18.93
N LEU A 51 7.72 6.29 18.81
CA LEU A 51 8.00 4.91 18.42
C LEU A 51 7.84 4.80 16.92
N TYR A 52 8.65 3.96 16.27
CA TYR A 52 8.49 3.67 14.87
C TYR A 52 9.05 2.29 14.52
N GLU A 53 8.60 1.76 13.39
CA GLU A 53 9.13 0.55 12.80
C GLU A 53 10.25 0.91 11.82
N ARG A 54 11.45 0.38 12.02
CA ARG A 54 12.54 0.44 11.06
C ARG A 54 12.60 -0.87 10.30
N ASN A 55 12.30 -0.80 9.02
CA ASN A 55 12.20 -1.97 8.14
C ASN A 55 13.47 -2.12 7.33
N PHE A 56 13.93 -3.37 7.20
CA PHE A 56 15.11 -3.74 6.45
C PHE A 56 14.92 -5.11 5.79
N LYS A 57 15.80 -5.45 4.88
CA LYS A 57 15.73 -6.67 4.08
C LYS A 57 16.94 -7.53 4.33
N ASP A 58 16.75 -8.83 4.30
CA ASP A 58 17.84 -9.80 4.39
C ASP A 58 17.98 -10.53 3.07
N ILE A 59 19.16 -10.40 2.46
CA ILE A 59 19.48 -11.01 1.17
C ILE A 59 19.57 -12.54 1.26
N MET A 60 19.97 -13.07 2.40
CA MET A 60 20.17 -14.53 2.56
C MET A 60 18.84 -15.28 2.64
N SER A 61 17.82 -14.69 3.28
CA SER A 61 16.50 -15.31 3.45
C SER A 61 15.43 -14.73 2.53
N ASP A 62 15.74 -13.69 1.75
CA ASP A 62 14.79 -12.91 0.95
C ASP A 62 13.58 -12.45 1.77
N SER A 63 13.84 -12.06 3.00
CA SER A 63 12.81 -11.69 3.98
C SER A 63 12.87 -10.22 4.34
N ASN A 64 11.69 -9.66 4.63
CA ASN A 64 11.58 -8.33 5.20
C ASN A 64 11.44 -8.45 6.72
N TYR A 65 12.24 -7.70 7.46
CA TYR A 65 12.23 -7.64 8.91
C TYR A 65 11.95 -6.21 9.39
N SER A 66 11.53 -6.09 10.63
CA SER A 66 11.30 -4.79 11.26
C SER A 66 11.64 -4.83 12.74
N ASN A 67 12.25 -3.75 13.22
CA ASN A 67 12.52 -3.53 14.63
C ASN A 67 11.85 -2.25 15.13
N ILE A 68 11.41 -2.27 16.39
CA ILE A 68 10.84 -1.10 17.05
C ILE A 68 11.98 -0.21 17.55
N TRP A 69 11.90 1.05 17.19
CA TRP A 69 12.81 2.09 17.61
C TRP A 69 12.07 3.16 18.41
N ILE A 70 12.79 3.87 19.28
CA ILE A 70 12.30 5.03 20.01
C ILE A 70 13.26 6.20 19.79
N VAL A 71 12.70 7.40 19.70
CA VAL A 71 13.43 8.65 19.55
C VAL A 71 12.69 9.77 20.25
N ASN A 72 13.39 10.78 20.74
CA ASN A 72 12.75 12.00 21.24
C ASN A 72 12.17 12.82 20.08
N TYR A 73 11.21 13.70 20.36
CA TYR A 73 10.56 14.55 19.36
C TYR A 73 11.53 15.47 18.59
N ASP A 74 12.64 15.85 19.23
CA ASP A 74 13.71 16.67 18.64
C ASP A 74 14.77 15.86 17.86
N GLY A 75 14.60 14.52 17.78
CA GLY A 75 15.54 13.62 17.12
C GLY A 75 16.64 13.06 18.00
N SER A 76 16.79 13.55 19.22
CA SER A 76 17.79 13.06 20.19
C SER A 76 17.42 11.67 20.73
N ASN A 77 18.39 10.97 21.32
CA ASN A 77 18.23 9.68 21.99
C ASN A 77 17.58 8.58 21.13
N SER A 78 17.86 8.55 19.82
CA SER A 78 17.40 7.51 18.91
C SER A 78 18.07 6.18 19.24
N ARG A 79 17.28 5.14 19.54
CA ARG A 79 17.79 3.80 19.85
C ARG A 79 16.79 2.70 19.53
N PRO A 80 17.26 1.47 19.24
CA PRO A 80 16.39 0.33 19.11
C PRO A 80 15.80 -0.10 20.46
N ILE A 81 14.56 -0.58 20.43
CA ILE A 81 13.91 -1.32 21.51
C ILE A 81 14.02 -2.83 21.26
N THR A 82 13.91 -3.22 20.00
CA THR A 82 14.10 -4.61 19.57
C THR A 82 15.20 -4.68 18.52
N THR A 83 15.80 -5.85 18.39
CA THR A 83 16.89 -6.14 17.45
C THR A 83 16.73 -7.53 16.85
N GLY A 84 17.54 -7.84 15.84
CA GLY A 84 17.57 -9.15 15.18
C GLY A 84 16.56 -9.29 14.04
N ASN A 85 16.57 -10.48 13.41
CA ASN A 85 15.81 -10.80 12.23
C ASN A 85 14.40 -11.29 12.60
N ASN A 86 13.56 -10.36 13.03
CA ASN A 86 12.15 -10.57 13.39
C ASN A 86 11.25 -9.52 12.73
N LYS A 87 9.94 -9.76 12.75
CA LYS A 87 8.92 -8.81 12.30
C LYS A 87 8.20 -8.20 13.52
N PHE A 88 8.87 -7.26 14.19
CA PHE A 88 8.25 -6.50 15.27
C PHE A 88 7.49 -5.31 14.68
N ASN A 89 6.20 -5.18 15.01
CA ASN A 89 5.33 -4.16 14.40
C ASN A 89 4.18 -3.74 15.31
N GLN A 90 3.44 -2.71 14.87
CA GLN A 90 2.27 -2.12 15.54
C GLN A 90 2.57 -1.62 16.96
N PRO A 91 3.61 -0.78 17.17
CA PRO A 91 3.82 -0.15 18.47
C PRO A 91 2.62 0.72 18.83
N THR A 92 2.17 0.65 20.09
CA THR A 92 0.98 1.36 20.57
C THR A 92 1.21 1.83 22.01
N TRP A 93 1.25 3.14 22.22
CA TRP A 93 1.44 3.76 23.53
C TRP A 93 0.28 3.49 24.47
N SER A 94 0.56 3.34 25.77
CA SER A 94 -0.42 3.49 26.84
C SER A 94 -0.88 4.97 26.93
N ASN A 95 -2.04 5.22 27.54
CA ASN A 95 -2.60 6.58 27.63
C ASN A 95 -1.75 7.51 28.52
N ASP A 96 -1.01 6.95 29.49
CA ASP A 96 -0.07 7.66 30.34
C ASP A 96 1.32 7.90 29.71
N GLY A 97 1.59 7.25 28.56
CA GLY A 97 2.87 7.35 27.85
C GLY A 97 4.06 6.68 28.54
N LYS A 98 3.84 5.86 29.56
CA LYS A 98 4.90 5.17 30.32
C LYS A 98 5.22 3.77 29.79
N LYS A 99 4.28 3.18 29.06
CA LYS A 99 4.36 1.83 28.49
C LYS A 99 3.95 1.83 27.03
N PHE A 100 4.32 0.78 26.30
CA PHE A 100 3.79 0.53 24.99
C PHE A 100 3.76 -0.97 24.67
N LEU A 101 2.82 -1.32 23.81
CA LEU A 101 2.68 -2.65 23.24
C LEU A 101 3.31 -2.70 21.85
N PHE A 102 3.73 -3.88 21.45
CA PHE A 102 4.00 -4.22 20.06
C PHE A 102 3.85 -5.73 19.88
N LYS A 103 3.76 -6.17 18.64
CA LYS A 103 3.66 -7.60 18.34
C LYS A 103 4.80 -8.08 17.45
N SER A 104 5.05 -9.40 17.50
CA SER A 104 5.90 -10.11 16.56
C SER A 104 5.09 -11.21 15.90
N ASN A 105 5.17 -11.28 14.59
CA ASN A 105 4.52 -12.32 13.79
C ASN A 105 5.59 -13.26 13.23
N ASN A 106 5.62 -14.51 13.70
CA ASN A 106 6.40 -15.58 13.09
C ASN A 106 5.44 -16.65 12.61
N ASP A 107 5.34 -16.81 11.28
CA ASP A 107 4.52 -17.78 10.57
C ASP A 107 3.03 -17.76 10.98
N LYS A 108 2.60 -18.65 11.86
CA LYS A 108 1.20 -18.79 12.28
C LYS A 108 0.93 -18.33 13.71
N VAL A 109 1.94 -17.76 14.37
CA VAL A 109 1.89 -17.38 15.78
C VAL A 109 2.23 -15.91 15.96
N THR A 110 1.34 -15.19 16.66
CA THR A 110 1.58 -13.81 17.08
C THR A 110 1.93 -13.77 18.56
N LYS A 111 3.05 -13.14 18.88
CA LYS A 111 3.45 -12.83 20.26
C LYS A 111 3.17 -11.35 20.54
N LEU A 112 2.53 -11.07 21.66
CA LEU A 112 2.28 -9.70 22.12
C LEU A 112 3.25 -9.36 23.23
N TYR A 113 3.91 -8.21 23.12
CA TYR A 113 4.91 -7.73 24.07
C TYR A 113 4.47 -6.41 24.69
N LEU A 114 4.84 -6.23 25.95
CA LEU A 114 4.77 -4.99 26.71
C LEU A 114 6.18 -4.50 27.02
N TYR A 115 6.44 -3.23 26.77
CA TYR A 115 7.66 -2.57 27.19
C TYR A 115 7.34 -1.46 28.18
N GLU A 116 8.02 -1.46 29.32
CA GLU A 116 7.91 -0.44 30.36
C GLU A 116 9.15 0.48 30.33
N LEU A 117 8.94 1.77 30.08
CA LEU A 117 10.05 2.71 29.81
C LEU A 117 10.97 2.97 30.99
N GLU A 118 10.41 3.20 32.17
CA GLU A 118 11.16 3.53 33.38
C GLU A 118 12.04 2.35 33.83
N LYS A 119 11.47 1.14 33.78
CA LYS A 119 12.18 -0.09 34.15
C LYS A 119 13.05 -0.63 33.03
N LYS A 120 12.90 -0.13 31.80
CA LYS A 120 13.52 -0.68 30.58
C LYS A 120 13.29 -2.18 30.44
N SER A 121 12.13 -2.68 30.89
CA SER A 121 11.78 -4.10 30.92
C SER A 121 10.89 -4.46 29.74
N LEU A 122 11.16 -5.63 29.17
CA LEU A 122 10.37 -6.25 28.10
C LEU A 122 9.71 -7.52 28.63
N GLN A 123 8.39 -7.58 28.53
CA GLN A 123 7.58 -8.73 28.94
C GLN A 123 6.78 -9.26 27.75
N MET A 124 6.78 -10.56 27.55
CA MET A 124 5.83 -11.22 26.63
C MET A 124 4.52 -11.43 27.39
N LEU A 125 3.46 -10.73 26.97
CA LEU A 125 2.13 -10.84 27.61
C LEU A 125 1.41 -12.14 27.27
N THR A 126 1.45 -12.53 25.99
CA THR A 126 0.76 -13.72 25.52
C THR A 126 1.22 -14.15 24.13
N THR A 127 0.80 -15.36 23.76
CA THR A 127 0.99 -15.95 22.42
C THR A 127 -0.37 -16.37 21.87
N VAL A 128 -0.69 -15.97 20.64
CA VAL A 128 -1.95 -16.29 19.95
C VAL A 128 -1.66 -17.05 18.67
N LYS A 129 -2.29 -18.20 18.46
CA LYS A 129 -2.19 -19.01 17.23
C LYS A 129 -3.03 -18.42 16.08
N ALA A 130 -2.96 -17.10 15.90
CA ALA A 130 -3.61 -16.38 14.83
C ALA A 130 -2.98 -14.99 14.70
N ASN A 131 -3.21 -14.32 13.58
CA ASN A 131 -2.84 -12.91 13.45
C ASN A 131 -3.79 -12.05 14.30
N ILE A 132 -3.21 -11.12 15.06
CA ILE A 132 -3.96 -10.13 15.83
C ILE A 132 -3.85 -8.75 15.16
N SER A 133 -4.91 -7.96 15.29
CA SER A 133 -4.99 -6.60 14.76
C SER A 133 -5.76 -5.69 15.71
N ASN A 134 -5.71 -4.39 15.47
CA ASN A 134 -6.49 -3.40 16.22
C ASN A 134 -6.22 -3.43 17.73
N LEU A 135 -4.93 -3.40 18.13
CA LEU A 135 -4.52 -3.30 19.54
C LEU A 135 -4.95 -1.96 20.14
N ARG A 136 -5.68 -1.99 21.30
CA ARG A 136 -6.14 -0.79 22.00
C ARG A 136 -6.05 -0.95 23.52
N TRP A 137 -5.46 0.05 24.15
CA TRP A 137 -5.45 0.17 25.60
C TRP A 137 -6.80 0.62 26.15
N SER A 138 -7.23 0.09 27.30
CA SER A 138 -8.31 0.68 28.07
C SER A 138 -7.88 2.05 28.64
N ALA A 139 -8.85 2.90 28.99
CA ALA A 139 -8.57 4.24 29.48
C ALA A 139 -7.72 4.28 30.78
N ASP A 140 -7.78 3.23 31.59
CA ASP A 140 -7.01 3.05 32.83
C ASP A 140 -5.68 2.32 32.63
N ASP A 141 -5.31 2.02 31.39
CA ASP A 141 -4.10 1.28 31.01
C ASP A 141 -3.93 -0.11 31.65
N LYS A 142 -5.03 -0.71 32.13
CA LYS A 142 -4.99 -2.03 32.77
C LYS A 142 -5.38 -3.18 31.87
N LYS A 143 -6.09 -2.91 30.76
CA LYS A 143 -6.58 -3.91 29.83
C LYS A 143 -6.27 -3.55 28.38
N ILE A 144 -6.20 -4.56 27.55
CA ILE A 144 -5.92 -4.47 26.13
C ILE A 144 -7.01 -5.25 25.38
N ILE A 145 -7.59 -4.65 24.34
CA ILE A 145 -8.42 -5.36 23.37
C ILE A 145 -7.69 -5.52 22.05
N PHE A 146 -8.04 -6.58 21.34
CA PHE A 146 -7.60 -6.82 19.97
C PHE A 146 -8.59 -7.67 19.18
N LEU A 147 -8.49 -7.62 17.87
CA LEU A 147 -9.23 -8.49 16.96
C LEU A 147 -8.39 -9.69 16.55
N SER A 148 -8.98 -10.88 16.58
CA SER A 148 -8.38 -12.10 16.07
C SER A 148 -9.44 -12.96 15.36
N PHE A 149 -9.02 -13.65 14.30
CA PHE A 149 -9.90 -14.56 13.55
C PHE A 149 -10.18 -15.83 14.38
N VAL A 150 -11.44 -16.21 14.43
CA VAL A 150 -11.90 -17.46 15.05
C VAL A 150 -12.54 -18.31 13.97
N GLU A 151 -11.92 -19.46 13.71
CA GLU A 151 -12.42 -20.42 12.74
C GLU A 151 -13.71 -21.06 13.25
N GLU A 152 -14.71 -21.16 12.40
CA GLU A 152 -15.98 -21.82 12.69
C GLU A 152 -15.84 -23.33 12.37
N LYS A 153 -16.24 -24.20 13.30
CA LYS A 153 -16.28 -25.62 13.04
C LYS A 153 -17.38 -25.91 12.00
N LYS A 154 -16.97 -26.29 10.79
CA LYS A 154 -17.91 -26.73 9.75
C LYS A 154 -18.46 -28.11 10.07
N LYS A 155 -19.77 -28.30 9.91
CA LYS A 155 -20.32 -29.63 9.67
C LYS A 155 -19.95 -30.01 8.26
N LYS A 156 -19.31 -31.16 8.06
CA LYS A 156 -19.04 -31.68 6.73
C LYS A 156 -20.37 -31.98 6.04
N LEU A 157 -20.54 -31.51 4.81
CA LEU A 157 -21.74 -31.79 4.00
C LEU A 157 -21.59 -33.12 3.27
N ILE A 158 -20.34 -33.43 2.86
CA ILE A 158 -19.98 -34.68 2.18
C ILE A 158 -19.31 -35.60 3.19
N GLU A 159 -19.93 -36.71 3.49
CA GLU A 159 -19.37 -37.73 4.37
C GLU A 159 -18.52 -38.69 3.54
N MET A 160 -17.24 -38.83 3.93
CA MET A 160 -16.33 -39.82 3.33
C MET A 160 -16.40 -41.09 4.18
N PRO A 161 -16.31 -42.28 3.55
CA PRO A 161 -16.18 -43.53 4.29
C PRO A 161 -14.92 -43.52 5.16
N GLU A 162 -14.92 -44.31 6.22
CA GLU A 162 -13.74 -44.48 7.06
C GLU A 162 -12.60 -45.03 6.22
N LYS A 163 -11.44 -44.38 6.35
CA LYS A 163 -10.23 -44.80 5.67
C LYS A 163 -9.64 -46.01 6.36
N PRO A 164 -9.37 -47.11 5.64
CA PRO A 164 -8.68 -48.26 6.21
C PRO A 164 -7.34 -47.90 6.85
N ASP A 165 -6.99 -48.57 7.91
CA ASP A 165 -5.72 -48.34 8.57
C ASP A 165 -4.55 -48.51 7.60
N GLY A 166 -3.59 -47.55 7.61
CA GLY A 166 -2.45 -47.53 6.72
C GLY A 166 -2.73 -47.10 5.27
N ALA A 167 -4.00 -46.93 4.84
CA ALA A 167 -4.29 -46.48 3.48
C ALA A 167 -3.85 -45.03 3.24
N LYS A 168 -3.24 -44.74 2.06
CA LYS A 168 -2.75 -43.42 1.65
C LYS A 168 -3.76 -42.78 0.67
N TRP A 169 -4.90 -42.33 1.19
CA TRP A 169 -5.85 -41.58 0.39
C TRP A 169 -5.44 -40.13 0.25
N ASN A 170 -5.89 -39.48 -0.80
CA ASN A 170 -5.79 -38.04 -0.92
C ASN A 170 -6.63 -37.35 0.16
N ASP A 171 -6.33 -36.05 0.38
CA ASP A 171 -7.14 -35.24 1.26
C ASP A 171 -8.61 -35.20 0.77
N PRO A 172 -9.58 -35.15 1.70
CA PRO A 172 -10.99 -35.07 1.36
C PRO A 172 -11.28 -33.77 0.57
N PRO A 173 -12.39 -33.72 -0.19
CA PRO A 173 -12.76 -32.54 -0.93
C PRO A 173 -13.00 -31.34 -0.02
N ILE A 174 -12.64 -30.15 -0.51
CA ILE A 174 -12.90 -28.87 0.17
C ILE A 174 -14.25 -28.35 -0.33
N GLU A 175 -15.21 -28.24 0.59
CA GLU A 175 -16.54 -27.76 0.31
C GLU A 175 -16.60 -26.23 0.37
N ILE A 176 -17.03 -25.57 -0.71
CA ILE A 176 -17.16 -24.13 -0.84
C ILE A 176 -18.62 -23.77 -1.06
N THR A 177 -19.17 -22.94 -0.19
CA THR A 177 -20.57 -22.49 -0.23
C THR A 177 -20.71 -20.97 -0.18
N ASP A 178 -19.62 -20.25 0.12
CA ASP A 178 -19.61 -18.80 0.29
C ASP A 178 -19.14 -18.12 -1.00
N LEU A 179 -19.65 -16.94 -1.34
CA LEU A 179 -19.26 -16.18 -2.53
C LEU A 179 -17.78 -15.77 -2.46
N GLU A 180 -17.33 -15.30 -1.30
CA GLU A 180 -15.93 -14.99 -1.05
C GLU A 180 -15.22 -16.20 -0.44
N PHE A 181 -14.62 -17.03 -1.25
CA PHE A 181 -13.94 -18.26 -0.82
C PHE A 181 -12.42 -18.21 -0.92
N ARG A 182 -11.85 -17.16 -1.54
CA ARG A 182 -10.39 -16.94 -1.63
C ARG A 182 -10.06 -15.47 -1.64
N SER A 183 -8.81 -15.14 -1.31
CA SER A 183 -8.29 -13.77 -1.40
C SER A 183 -6.85 -13.79 -1.87
N ASP A 184 -6.45 -12.74 -2.56
CA ASP A 184 -5.06 -12.57 -2.98
C ASP A 184 -4.13 -12.49 -1.77
N GLY A 185 -3.02 -13.23 -1.80
CA GLY A 185 -2.09 -13.38 -0.69
C GLY A 185 -2.59 -14.24 0.48
N GLY A 186 -3.90 -14.41 0.64
CA GLY A 186 -4.51 -15.26 1.68
C GLY A 186 -4.80 -16.70 1.23
N GLY A 187 -4.95 -16.91 -0.07
CA GLY A 187 -5.36 -18.21 -0.62
C GLY A 187 -6.84 -18.53 -0.37
N TYR A 188 -7.17 -19.79 -0.28
CA TYR A 188 -8.53 -20.25 0.06
C TYR A 188 -8.85 -19.89 1.51
N LEU A 189 -9.99 -19.24 1.71
CA LEU A 189 -10.41 -18.71 3.02
C LEU A 189 -11.02 -19.81 3.89
N LYS A 190 -10.68 -19.77 5.16
CA LYS A 190 -11.37 -20.55 6.17
C LYS A 190 -12.66 -19.85 6.60
N LYS A 191 -13.71 -20.61 6.83
CA LYS A 191 -14.97 -20.07 7.38
C LYS A 191 -14.76 -19.63 8.82
N GLY A 192 -15.25 -18.44 9.15
CA GLY A 192 -15.13 -17.88 10.49
C GLY A 192 -15.20 -16.34 10.46
N ASN A 193 -15.09 -15.76 11.65
CA ASN A 193 -15.21 -14.31 11.81
C ASN A 193 -14.15 -13.78 12.77
N LYS A 194 -13.74 -12.52 12.58
CA LYS A 194 -12.96 -11.82 13.60
C LYS A 194 -13.80 -11.61 14.85
N GLN A 195 -13.21 -11.91 16.00
CA GLN A 195 -13.80 -11.70 17.31
C GLN A 195 -12.94 -10.74 18.14
N ILE A 196 -13.53 -10.15 19.15
CA ILE A 196 -12.85 -9.25 20.08
C ILE A 196 -12.34 -10.07 21.26
N PHE A 197 -11.06 -9.89 21.56
CA PHE A 197 -10.40 -10.48 22.71
C PHE A 197 -9.95 -9.41 23.68
N LEU A 198 -9.94 -9.76 24.96
CA LEU A 198 -9.51 -8.94 26.09
C LEU A 198 -8.39 -9.65 26.84
N ILE A 199 -7.35 -8.93 27.21
CA ILE A 199 -6.26 -9.42 28.08
C ILE A 199 -5.88 -8.36 29.12
N SER A 200 -5.45 -8.81 30.31
CA SER A 200 -4.82 -7.93 31.32
C SER A 200 -3.44 -7.47 30.88
N VAL A 201 -3.02 -6.31 31.31
CA VAL A 201 -1.63 -5.82 31.18
C VAL A 201 -0.63 -6.69 31.93
N ASP A 202 -1.08 -7.41 32.96
CA ASP A 202 -0.26 -8.36 33.71
C ASP A 202 0.01 -9.67 32.96
N GLY A 203 -0.61 -9.85 31.79
CA GLY A 203 -0.49 -11.03 30.95
C GLY A 203 -1.57 -12.08 31.19
N GLY A 204 -1.33 -13.30 30.70
CA GLY A 204 -2.22 -14.43 30.81
C GLY A 204 -2.90 -14.81 29.51
N SER A 205 -3.99 -15.60 29.61
CA SER A 205 -4.76 -16.06 28.45
C SER A 205 -5.78 -15.02 28.02
N PRO A 206 -5.81 -14.62 26.73
CA PRO A 206 -6.83 -13.70 26.24
C PRO A 206 -8.23 -14.31 26.32
N THR A 207 -9.19 -13.54 26.80
CA THR A 207 -10.61 -13.93 26.87
C THR A 207 -11.37 -13.41 25.65
N LYS A 208 -12.08 -14.29 24.94
CA LYS A 208 -12.99 -13.91 23.86
C LYS A 208 -14.23 -13.24 24.47
N ILE A 209 -14.45 -11.95 24.19
CA ILE A 209 -15.56 -11.18 24.75
C ILE A 209 -16.71 -10.96 23.77
N SER A 210 -16.58 -11.35 22.51
CA SER A 210 -17.63 -11.28 21.48
C SER A 210 -17.90 -12.64 20.84
N ASN A 211 -19.07 -12.77 20.20
CA ASN A 211 -19.43 -13.93 19.38
C ASN A 211 -20.29 -13.49 18.20
N PHE A 212 -19.76 -12.57 17.41
CA PHE A 212 -20.47 -11.98 16.28
C PHE A 212 -20.45 -12.90 15.06
N LYS A 213 -21.60 -12.93 14.36
CA LYS A 213 -21.70 -13.45 12.98
C LYS A 213 -21.70 -12.24 12.06
N GLY A 214 -20.57 -12.01 11.35
CA GLY A 214 -20.39 -10.86 10.47
C GLY A 214 -18.97 -10.30 10.52
N ARG A 215 -18.75 -9.22 9.79
CA ARG A 215 -17.40 -8.65 9.58
C ARG A 215 -17.17 -7.47 10.50
N ILE A 216 -16.23 -7.61 11.45
CA ILE A 216 -15.74 -6.49 12.27
C ILE A 216 -14.50 -5.89 11.59
N TYR A 217 -14.52 -4.59 11.33
CA TYR A 217 -13.43 -3.85 10.70
C TYR A 217 -12.53 -3.18 11.74
N SER A 218 -13.11 -2.58 12.80
CA SER A 218 -12.36 -1.93 13.88
C SER A 218 -13.14 -1.94 15.19
N CYS A 219 -12.40 -1.81 16.30
CA CYS A 219 -12.98 -1.57 17.63
C CYS A 219 -12.10 -0.61 18.42
N GLU A 220 -12.74 0.21 19.25
CA GLU A 220 -12.13 1.16 20.17
C GLU A 220 -12.83 1.12 21.50
N TRP A 221 -12.17 1.52 22.59
CA TRP A 221 -12.84 1.70 23.87
C TRP A 221 -13.81 2.89 23.83
N PHE A 222 -15.03 2.67 24.25
CA PHE A 222 -16.05 3.71 24.42
C PHE A 222 -16.15 4.17 25.88
N ASN A 223 -16.08 3.22 26.80
CA ASN A 223 -15.90 3.38 28.24
C ASN A 223 -15.37 2.06 28.84
N LYS A 224 -15.35 1.94 30.18
CA LYS A 224 -14.80 0.75 30.86
C LYS A 224 -15.51 -0.58 30.53
N ASN A 225 -16.77 -0.56 30.07
CA ASN A 225 -17.58 -1.74 29.79
C ASN A 225 -18.08 -1.80 28.34
N GLU A 226 -17.84 -0.76 27.54
CA GLU A 226 -18.38 -0.66 26.20
C GLU A 226 -17.28 -0.35 25.18
N LEU A 227 -17.48 -0.90 23.99
CA LEU A 227 -16.63 -0.69 22.83
C LEU A 227 -17.46 -0.03 21.73
N ILE A 228 -16.84 0.87 20.96
CA ILE A 228 -17.39 1.33 19.70
C ILE A 228 -16.77 0.50 18.57
N ILE A 229 -17.59 -0.06 17.71
CA ILE A 229 -17.17 -0.95 16.64
C ILE A 229 -17.71 -0.50 15.28
N SER A 230 -16.94 -0.70 14.24
CA SER A 230 -17.42 -0.63 12.86
C SER A 230 -17.55 -2.05 12.33
N ALA A 231 -18.74 -2.40 11.83
CA ALA A 231 -19.04 -3.76 11.41
C ALA A 231 -20.13 -3.83 10.35
N ASN A 232 -20.08 -4.91 9.54
CA ASN A 232 -21.17 -5.32 8.67
C ASN A 232 -21.79 -6.61 9.25
N PHE A 233 -22.99 -6.51 9.80
CA PHE A 233 -23.76 -7.61 10.36
C PHE A 233 -24.98 -7.99 9.52
N LYS A 234 -25.04 -7.48 8.27
CA LYS A 234 -26.19 -7.73 7.38
C LYS A 234 -26.11 -9.15 6.81
N LYS A 235 -27.27 -9.75 6.55
CA LYS A 235 -27.36 -11.12 6.00
C LYS A 235 -26.73 -11.22 4.59
N ASN A 236 -26.77 -10.14 3.83
CA ASN A 236 -26.23 -10.04 2.46
C ASN A 236 -24.84 -9.42 2.40
N MET A 237 -24.05 -9.47 3.48
CA MET A 237 -22.73 -8.82 3.58
C MET A 237 -21.73 -9.24 2.50
N ASP A 238 -21.89 -10.42 1.89
CA ASP A 238 -21.05 -10.88 0.78
C ASP A 238 -21.39 -10.18 -0.53
N PHE A 239 -22.63 -9.74 -0.68
CA PHE A 239 -23.12 -8.99 -1.84
C PHE A 239 -23.04 -7.47 -1.63
N GLU A 240 -22.99 -7.00 -0.38
CA GLU A 240 -22.87 -5.60 0.00
C GLU A 240 -21.63 -5.39 0.90
N PRO A 241 -20.42 -5.64 0.38
CA PRO A 241 -19.22 -5.66 1.22
C PRO A 241 -18.83 -4.28 1.75
N ARG A 242 -19.32 -3.20 1.13
CA ARG A 242 -19.06 -1.80 1.53
C ARG A 242 -20.10 -1.24 2.50
N ASP A 243 -21.11 -2.01 2.92
CA ASP A 243 -22.21 -1.51 3.73
C ASP A 243 -21.98 -1.84 5.22
N SER A 244 -21.22 -0.99 5.91
CA SER A 244 -20.88 -1.12 7.33
C SER A 244 -21.45 0.01 8.17
N ASP A 245 -21.78 -0.33 9.41
CA ASP A 245 -22.35 0.60 10.39
C ASP A 245 -21.49 0.71 11.65
N ILE A 246 -21.69 1.79 12.41
CA ILE A 246 -21.08 1.99 13.72
C ILE A 246 -22.05 1.53 14.81
N HIS A 247 -21.50 0.78 15.78
CA HIS A 247 -22.27 0.22 16.89
C HIS A 247 -21.54 0.46 18.21
N ILE A 248 -22.31 0.54 19.31
CA ILE A 248 -21.80 0.40 20.68
C ILE A 248 -22.06 -1.03 21.12
N TYR A 249 -21.04 -1.72 21.60
CA TYR A 249 -21.12 -3.06 22.14
C TYR A 249 -20.78 -3.07 23.63
N ASN A 250 -21.73 -3.41 24.47
CA ASN A 250 -21.51 -3.67 25.89
C ASN A 250 -21.16 -5.13 26.09
N PHE A 251 -19.91 -5.43 26.43
CA PHE A 251 -19.42 -6.80 26.51
C PHE A 251 -19.82 -7.53 27.81
N SER A 252 -20.33 -6.82 28.82
CA SER A 252 -20.90 -7.44 30.04
C SER A 252 -22.30 -7.93 29.80
N SER A 253 -23.22 -7.08 29.29
CA SER A 253 -24.62 -7.44 28.99
C SER A 253 -24.77 -8.11 27.62
N LYS A 254 -23.75 -8.11 26.76
CA LYS A 254 -23.78 -8.56 25.35
C LYS A 254 -24.76 -7.76 24.48
N SER A 255 -25.18 -6.57 24.91
CA SER A 255 -26.05 -5.70 24.13
C SER A 255 -25.27 -4.98 23.02
N LEU A 256 -25.94 -4.79 21.88
CA LEU A 256 -25.42 -4.11 20.70
C LEU A 256 -26.39 -3.00 20.29
N ILE A 257 -25.91 -1.77 20.26
CA ILE A 257 -26.70 -0.60 19.86
C ILE A 257 -26.13 -0.06 18.55
N LYS A 258 -26.97 0.03 17.52
CA LYS A 258 -26.60 0.59 16.22
C LYS A 258 -26.69 2.12 16.27
N LEU A 259 -25.62 2.83 15.85
CA LEU A 259 -25.58 4.29 15.84
C LEU A 259 -25.78 4.90 14.44
N THR A 260 -25.39 4.21 13.36
CA THR A 260 -25.55 4.68 11.99
C THR A 260 -26.33 3.66 11.16
N SER A 261 -27.00 4.11 10.08
CA SER A 261 -27.89 3.24 9.30
C SER A 261 -28.03 3.64 7.83
N ARG A 262 -27.19 4.54 7.32
CA ARG A 262 -27.21 4.88 5.90
C ARG A 262 -26.71 3.70 5.06
N PHE A 263 -27.02 3.67 3.78
CA PHE A 263 -26.44 2.74 2.84
C PHE A 263 -25.05 3.22 2.43
N GLY A 264 -24.04 2.45 2.77
CA GLY A 264 -22.64 2.76 2.52
C GLY A 264 -21.75 2.50 3.75
N PRO A 265 -20.45 2.64 3.62
CA PRO A 265 -19.55 2.35 4.73
C PRO A 265 -19.52 3.48 5.76
N ASP A 266 -19.71 3.12 7.02
CA ASP A 266 -19.36 3.92 8.19
C ASP A 266 -18.26 3.19 8.95
N PHE A 267 -17.06 3.78 9.08
CA PHE A 267 -15.91 3.08 9.61
C PHE A 267 -14.92 3.99 10.34
N SER A 268 -13.93 3.37 11.00
CA SER A 268 -12.89 4.07 11.77
C SER A 268 -13.41 5.06 12.81
N PRO A 269 -14.43 4.70 13.64
CA PRO A 269 -14.94 5.60 14.66
C PRO A 269 -13.83 5.95 15.67
N LYS A 270 -13.81 7.22 16.10
CA LYS A 270 -12.90 7.78 17.12
C LYS A 270 -13.69 8.63 18.10
N VAL A 271 -13.65 8.28 19.37
CA VAL A 271 -14.25 9.08 20.44
C VAL A 271 -13.35 10.28 20.77
N SER A 272 -13.92 11.46 20.91
CA SER A 272 -13.19 12.65 21.33
C SER A 272 -12.64 12.50 22.77
N TYR A 273 -11.57 13.19 23.12
CA TYR A 273 -10.95 13.08 24.45
C TYR A 273 -11.88 13.53 25.58
N ASP A 274 -12.80 14.47 25.33
CA ASP A 274 -13.84 14.89 26.29
C ASP A 274 -15.03 13.92 26.35
N GLY A 275 -15.02 12.87 25.52
CA GLY A 275 -16.03 11.83 25.46
C GLY A 275 -17.39 12.27 24.93
N LYS A 276 -17.54 13.48 24.36
CA LYS A 276 -18.85 14.02 23.94
C LYS A 276 -19.22 13.69 22.51
N LYS A 277 -18.21 13.52 21.63
CA LYS A 277 -18.42 13.33 20.19
C LYS A 277 -17.71 12.09 19.68
N ILE A 278 -18.17 11.62 18.53
CA ILE A 278 -17.56 10.55 17.74
C ILE A 278 -17.27 11.14 16.36
N ALA A 279 -16.03 11.01 15.90
CA ALA A 279 -15.66 11.24 14.50
C ALA A 279 -15.58 9.89 13.78
N PHE A 280 -15.97 9.84 12.51
CA PHE A 280 -15.88 8.63 11.69
C PHE A 280 -15.75 8.97 10.21
N LEU A 281 -15.29 8.02 9.43
CA LEU A 281 -15.22 8.11 7.98
C LEU A 281 -16.35 7.33 7.34
N GLY A 282 -16.78 7.78 6.16
CA GLY A 282 -17.78 7.08 5.40
C GLY A 282 -18.24 7.87 4.16
N PHE A 283 -19.21 7.32 3.43
CA PHE A 283 -19.89 7.97 2.31
C PHE A 283 -21.21 7.28 2.01
N ASP A 284 -22.15 7.97 1.37
CA ASP A 284 -23.34 7.35 0.79
C ASP A 284 -22.92 6.56 -0.46
N ASP A 285 -23.17 5.24 -0.47
CA ASP A 285 -22.78 4.42 -1.59
C ASP A 285 -23.73 4.60 -2.79
N LYS A 286 -23.21 5.13 -3.86
CA LYS A 286 -23.91 5.42 -5.13
C LYS A 286 -23.46 4.46 -6.24
N PHE A 287 -22.78 3.39 -5.90
CA PHE A 287 -22.22 2.42 -6.86
C PHE A 287 -21.27 3.04 -7.90
N LEU A 288 -20.65 4.18 -7.58
CA LEU A 288 -19.64 4.76 -8.44
C LEU A 288 -18.33 3.98 -8.35
N GLY A 289 -17.58 3.93 -9.45
CA GLY A 289 -16.26 3.31 -9.48
C GLY A 289 -15.32 3.88 -8.42
N TYR A 290 -15.36 5.19 -8.22
CA TYR A 290 -14.64 5.89 -7.17
C TYR A 290 -15.57 6.72 -6.29
N GLN A 291 -15.47 6.53 -4.99
CA GLN A 291 -16.16 7.31 -3.97
C GLN A 291 -15.18 7.67 -2.86
N GLN A 292 -15.20 8.93 -2.44
CA GLN A 292 -14.28 9.45 -1.43
C GLN A 292 -14.82 9.20 -0.03
N ASN A 293 -13.94 8.85 0.87
CA ASN A 293 -14.23 8.87 2.30
C ASN A 293 -14.37 10.32 2.76
N GLU A 294 -15.47 10.62 3.36
CA GLU A 294 -15.81 11.91 3.96
C GLU A 294 -15.75 11.80 5.48
N LEU A 295 -15.50 12.93 6.15
CA LEU A 295 -15.38 13.00 7.60
C LEU A 295 -16.70 13.47 8.23
N TYR A 296 -17.24 12.62 9.07
CA TYR A 296 -18.45 12.88 9.84
C TYR A 296 -18.15 13.00 11.33
N ILE A 297 -18.98 13.81 12.00
CA ILE A 297 -19.04 13.88 13.45
C ILE A 297 -20.48 13.62 13.91
N MET A 298 -20.65 13.03 15.07
CA MET A 298 -21.94 12.84 15.75
C MET A 298 -21.79 13.00 17.27
N ASP A 299 -22.88 13.20 17.95
CA ASP A 299 -22.92 13.14 19.41
C ASP A 299 -22.65 11.71 19.88
N ARG A 300 -22.23 11.55 21.13
CA ARG A 300 -21.93 10.25 21.73
C ARG A 300 -23.07 9.23 21.64
N ASN A 301 -24.32 9.70 21.61
CA ASN A 301 -25.53 8.88 21.51
C ASN A 301 -25.97 8.57 20.06
N GLY A 302 -25.17 8.91 19.05
CA GLY A 302 -25.47 8.70 17.64
C GLY A 302 -26.36 9.77 17.00
N LYS A 303 -26.75 10.83 17.75
CA LYS A 303 -27.56 11.94 17.22
C LYS A 303 -26.67 13.02 16.58
N ASN A 304 -27.31 13.95 15.84
CA ASN A 304 -26.69 15.14 15.26
C ASN A 304 -25.49 14.80 14.34
N ILE A 305 -25.67 13.79 13.47
CA ILE A 305 -24.65 13.42 12.47
C ILE A 305 -24.47 14.57 11.49
N LYS A 306 -23.22 15.04 11.34
CA LYS A 306 -22.84 16.13 10.45
C LYS A 306 -21.63 15.73 9.61
N ASN A 307 -21.70 15.92 8.30
CA ASN A 307 -20.53 15.85 7.41
C ASN A 307 -19.79 17.18 7.49
N ILE A 308 -18.56 17.18 8.04
CA ILE A 308 -17.73 18.39 8.19
C ILE A 308 -16.74 18.58 7.04
N SER A 309 -16.64 17.62 6.13
CA SER A 309 -15.75 17.66 4.96
C SER A 309 -16.52 17.72 3.63
N LYS A 310 -17.79 18.09 3.65
CA LYS A 310 -18.73 18.07 2.52
C LYS A 310 -18.14 18.70 1.25
N ASP A 311 -17.45 19.83 1.38
CA ASP A 311 -16.91 20.61 0.26
C ASP A 311 -15.44 20.31 -0.02
N PHE A 312 -14.85 19.32 0.67
CA PHE A 312 -13.47 18.89 0.51
C PHE A 312 -13.36 17.76 -0.49
N ASP A 313 -13.10 18.09 -1.74
CA ASP A 313 -13.04 17.11 -2.84
C ASP A 313 -11.73 16.30 -2.85
N ARG A 314 -11.39 15.69 -1.70
CA ARG A 314 -10.26 14.76 -1.55
C ARG A 314 -10.62 13.61 -0.61
N ASN A 315 -10.02 12.45 -0.85
CA ASN A 315 -10.25 11.25 -0.04
C ASN A 315 -9.55 11.35 1.32
N ILE A 316 -10.31 11.33 2.41
CA ILE A 316 -9.79 11.43 3.78
C ILE A 316 -9.46 10.05 4.31
N THR A 317 -8.28 9.93 4.93
CA THR A 317 -7.85 8.69 5.59
C THR A 317 -7.16 8.98 6.92
N SER A 318 -7.21 8.03 7.84
CA SER A 318 -6.47 8.07 9.13
C SER A 318 -6.78 9.33 9.95
N ILE A 319 -7.82 9.29 10.78
CA ILE A 319 -8.27 10.43 11.58
C ILE A 319 -7.78 10.36 13.04
N PHE A 320 -7.45 11.54 13.62
CA PHE A 320 -7.02 11.70 15.01
C PHE A 320 -7.63 12.97 15.61
N TRP A 321 -8.18 12.87 16.81
CA TRP A 321 -8.60 14.03 17.58
C TRP A 321 -7.43 14.82 18.14
N SER A 322 -7.56 16.15 18.21
CA SER A 322 -6.73 16.98 19.10
C SER A 322 -7.08 16.74 20.56
N GLY A 323 -6.12 16.90 21.46
CA GLY A 323 -6.35 16.67 22.89
C GLY A 323 -7.43 17.54 23.52
N ASN A 324 -7.70 18.73 22.96
CA ASN A 324 -8.78 19.64 23.38
C ASN A 324 -10.13 19.31 22.70
N SER A 325 -10.21 18.24 21.89
CA SER A 325 -11.41 17.80 21.18
C SER A 325 -12.02 18.83 20.22
N LYS A 326 -11.24 19.80 19.72
CA LYS A 326 -11.73 20.88 18.83
C LYS A 326 -11.32 20.69 17.37
N LYS A 327 -10.37 19.79 17.08
CA LYS A 327 -9.84 19.54 15.74
C LYS A 327 -9.77 18.05 15.47
N ILE A 328 -9.90 17.69 14.19
CA ILE A 328 -9.70 16.33 13.70
C ILE A 328 -8.63 16.37 12.61
N PHE A 329 -7.48 15.83 12.91
CA PHE A 329 -6.34 15.69 11.99
C PHE A 329 -6.56 14.51 11.06
N PHE A 330 -6.13 14.64 9.80
CA PHE A 330 -6.28 13.58 8.81
C PHE A 330 -5.19 13.65 7.73
N LYS A 331 -5.11 12.56 6.97
CA LYS A 331 -4.25 12.41 5.80
C LYS A 331 -5.12 12.35 4.55
N TYR A 332 -4.63 12.96 3.45
CA TYR A 332 -5.28 12.96 2.15
C TYR A 332 -4.26 13.05 1.02
N ASP A 333 -4.64 12.63 -0.20
CA ASP A 333 -3.83 12.79 -1.39
C ASP A 333 -4.36 13.95 -2.24
N ASP A 334 -3.44 14.76 -2.76
CA ASP A 334 -3.74 15.91 -3.61
C ASP A 334 -2.65 16.11 -4.66
N HIS A 335 -3.01 15.97 -5.95
CA HIS A 335 -2.11 16.08 -7.10
C HIS A 335 -0.82 15.24 -6.94
N GLY A 336 -0.99 13.95 -6.64
CA GLY A 336 0.11 13.01 -6.46
C GLY A 336 0.94 13.16 -5.18
N MET A 337 0.58 14.08 -4.29
CA MET A 337 1.21 14.25 -2.99
C MET A 337 0.30 13.80 -1.86
N THR A 338 0.84 13.07 -0.88
CA THR A 338 0.13 12.84 0.38
C THR A 338 0.42 13.98 1.34
N LYS A 339 -0.64 14.53 1.92
CA LYS A 339 -0.63 15.72 2.76
C LYS A 339 -1.31 15.44 4.10
N LEU A 340 -1.02 16.25 5.12
CA LEU A 340 -1.76 16.30 6.38
C LEU A 340 -2.51 17.62 6.49
N GLY A 341 -3.67 17.56 7.11
CA GLY A 341 -4.48 18.70 7.46
C GLY A 341 -5.37 18.38 8.65
N TYR A 342 -6.18 19.35 9.06
CA TYR A 342 -7.25 19.14 10.02
C TYR A 342 -8.49 19.93 9.65
N PHE A 343 -9.62 19.45 10.13
CA PHE A 343 -10.85 20.21 10.22
C PHE A 343 -11.11 20.63 11.68
N ASN A 344 -11.64 21.83 11.89
CA ASN A 344 -12.32 22.15 13.13
C ASN A 344 -13.77 21.61 13.10
N LEU A 345 -14.52 21.76 14.18
CA LEU A 345 -15.89 21.23 14.29
C LEU A 345 -16.92 22.00 13.44
N SER A 346 -16.60 23.22 12.98
CA SER A 346 -17.43 23.98 12.02
C SER A 346 -17.27 23.47 10.59
N GLY A 347 -16.14 22.80 10.28
CA GLY A 347 -15.81 22.30 8.95
C GLY A 347 -14.78 23.18 8.21
N GLU A 348 -14.07 24.07 8.92
CA GLU A 348 -12.98 24.85 8.33
C GLU A 348 -11.72 23.98 8.22
N PHE A 349 -11.17 23.90 7.01
CA PHE A 349 -9.98 23.15 6.66
C PHE A 349 -8.71 23.96 6.89
N GLN A 350 -7.69 23.32 7.45
CA GLN A 350 -6.36 23.85 7.54
C GLN A 350 -5.33 22.83 7.03
N PHE A 351 -4.55 23.23 6.04
CA PHE A 351 -3.37 22.50 5.58
C PHE A 351 -2.25 22.55 6.63
N LEU A 352 -1.48 21.46 6.76
CA LEU A 352 -0.33 21.37 7.67
C LEU A 352 0.98 21.13 6.93
N VAL A 353 1.15 19.95 6.35
CA VAL A 353 2.40 19.54 5.66
C VAL A 353 2.12 18.66 4.45
N ASN A 354 3.07 18.66 3.54
CA ASN A 354 3.17 17.74 2.41
C ASN A 354 4.32 16.72 2.62
N GLU A 355 4.63 15.93 1.59
CA GLU A 355 5.72 14.93 1.57
C GLU A 355 5.54 13.82 2.62
N VAL A 356 4.29 13.44 2.92
CA VAL A 356 4.04 12.22 3.68
C VAL A 356 4.41 11.04 2.81
N GLY A 357 5.50 10.37 3.15
CA GLY A 357 6.11 9.33 2.34
C GLY A 357 5.44 7.97 2.49
N GLY A 358 5.27 7.27 1.38
CA GLY A 358 4.74 5.91 1.34
C GLY A 358 5.83 4.84 1.29
N LEU A 359 5.40 3.60 1.35
CA LEU A 359 6.25 2.40 1.45
C LEU A 359 6.23 1.53 0.20
N SER A 360 5.82 2.05 -0.95
CA SER A 360 5.89 1.27 -2.17
C SER A 360 7.35 0.93 -2.48
N GLN A 361 7.68 -0.35 -2.48
CA GLN A 361 9.03 -0.81 -2.79
C GLN A 361 9.32 -0.84 -4.29
N GLY A 362 8.30 -0.94 -5.12
CA GLY A 362 8.44 -0.94 -6.57
C GLY A 362 8.08 0.42 -7.15
N ARG A 363 6.81 0.69 -7.23
CA ARG A 363 6.20 1.82 -7.92
C ARG A 363 5.85 2.97 -6.98
N PRO A 364 5.76 4.23 -7.47
CA PRO A 364 5.60 5.42 -6.62
C PRO A 364 4.13 5.69 -6.23
N TYR A 365 3.42 4.67 -5.72
CA TYR A 365 2.05 4.80 -5.23
C TYR A 365 1.96 5.70 -4.00
N SER A 366 0.82 6.36 -3.83
CA SER A 366 0.50 7.12 -2.62
C SER A 366 0.49 6.26 -1.36
N GLY A 367 0.65 6.88 -0.21
CA GLY A 367 0.68 6.17 1.07
C GLY A 367 1.31 6.99 2.17
N GLY A 368 1.78 6.28 3.20
CA GLY A 368 2.39 6.87 4.38
C GLY A 368 1.49 6.85 5.60
N SER A 369 2.05 7.15 6.75
CA SER A 369 1.36 7.12 8.04
C SER A 369 1.78 8.29 8.92
N PHE A 370 0.91 8.64 9.86
CA PHE A 370 1.17 9.68 10.86
C PHE A 370 0.45 9.37 12.17
N SER A 371 0.81 10.07 13.21
CA SER A 371 0.12 10.08 14.51
C SER A 371 0.18 11.48 15.12
N VAL A 372 -0.77 11.77 16.01
CA VAL A 372 -0.90 13.08 16.68
C VAL A 372 -0.96 12.89 18.17
N SER A 373 -0.23 13.72 18.93
CA SER A 373 -0.27 13.78 20.40
C SER A 373 -1.38 14.69 20.92
N LYS A 374 -1.66 14.62 22.22
CA LYS A 374 -2.68 15.48 22.86
C LYS A 374 -2.37 16.98 22.72
N ASN A 375 -1.09 17.35 22.62
CA ASN A 375 -0.65 18.75 22.45
C ASN A 375 -0.44 19.14 20.97
N GLU A 376 -1.07 18.41 20.03
CA GLU A 376 -1.12 18.68 18.60
C GLU A 376 0.24 18.56 17.87
N ARG A 377 1.28 18.05 18.50
CA ARG A 377 2.49 17.61 17.81
C ARG A 377 2.20 16.37 17.00
N TYR A 378 2.79 16.23 15.83
CA TYR A 378 2.61 15.06 14.99
C TYR A 378 3.95 14.48 14.53
N ALA A 379 3.94 13.17 14.32
CA ALA A 379 5.04 12.42 13.70
C ALA A 379 4.50 11.74 12.43
N PHE A 380 5.29 11.72 11.36
CA PHE A 380 4.86 11.17 10.10
C PHE A 380 6.02 10.54 9.32
N THR A 381 5.69 9.64 8.41
CA THR A 381 6.63 9.13 7.42
C THR A 381 6.92 10.20 6.39
N PHE A 382 8.17 10.56 6.20
CA PHE A 382 8.62 11.56 5.23
C PHE A 382 9.21 10.87 4.01
N GLY A 383 8.87 11.31 2.79
CA GLY A 383 9.46 10.75 1.59
C GLY A 383 9.22 11.62 0.36
N ASN A 384 10.11 11.47 -0.63
CA ASN A 384 10.04 12.15 -1.90
C ASN A 384 10.68 11.29 -3.00
N PHE A 385 10.95 11.81 -4.20
CA PHE A 385 11.58 11.07 -5.31
C PHE A 385 12.93 10.45 -4.98
N TYR A 386 13.67 11.02 -4.02
CA TYR A 386 15.05 10.66 -3.70
C TYR A 386 15.21 9.98 -2.35
N ASN A 387 14.15 9.95 -1.57
CA ASN A 387 14.16 9.37 -0.23
C ASN A 387 12.99 8.43 -0.05
N PRO A 388 13.26 7.13 0.17
CA PRO A 388 12.28 6.24 0.79
C PRO A 388 11.82 6.81 2.13
N SER A 389 10.82 6.19 2.75
CA SER A 389 10.23 6.69 3.97
C SER A 389 11.23 6.85 5.12
N ASP A 390 11.33 8.07 5.63
CA ASP A 390 12.06 8.49 6.84
C ASP A 390 11.08 9.00 7.91
N LEU A 391 11.59 9.32 9.11
CA LEU A 391 10.82 9.96 10.17
C LEU A 391 10.90 11.48 10.06
N ALA A 392 9.74 12.12 10.16
CA ALA A 392 9.64 13.55 10.40
C ALA A 392 8.63 13.87 11.48
N THR A 393 8.77 15.05 12.06
CA THR A 393 7.87 15.65 13.04
C THR A 393 7.33 16.98 12.55
N GLY A 394 6.25 17.45 13.19
CA GLY A 394 5.73 18.78 12.91
C GLY A 394 4.78 19.29 13.99
N PHE A 395 4.59 20.61 13.97
CA PHE A 395 3.67 21.34 14.80
C PHE A 395 3.24 22.62 14.08
N GLY A 396 1.93 22.93 14.03
CA GLY A 396 1.42 24.18 13.49
C GLY A 396 1.86 24.49 12.04
N GLY A 397 2.08 23.50 11.18
CA GLY A 397 2.54 23.67 9.79
C GLY A 397 4.07 23.61 9.60
N SER A 398 4.87 23.69 10.67
CA SER A 398 6.32 23.43 10.59
C SER A 398 6.60 21.93 10.49
N LYS A 399 7.72 21.56 9.85
CA LYS A 399 8.20 20.17 9.79
C LYS A 399 9.70 20.07 9.94
N SER A 400 10.17 18.96 10.53
CA SER A 400 11.58 18.62 10.65
C SER A 400 11.79 17.15 10.37
N ARG A 401 12.70 16.81 9.43
CA ARG A 401 13.12 15.43 9.17
C ARG A 401 14.12 14.99 10.23
N LEU A 402 13.84 13.88 10.91
CA LEU A 402 14.66 13.36 12.01
C LEU A 402 15.62 12.24 11.60
N THR A 403 15.34 11.51 10.51
CA THR A 403 16.18 10.40 10.07
C THR A 403 16.61 10.55 8.60
N ASN A 404 17.69 9.89 8.24
CA ASN A 404 18.14 9.69 6.87
C ASN A 404 18.68 8.26 6.73
N LEU A 405 17.74 7.28 6.69
CA LEU A 405 18.07 5.85 6.81
C LEU A 405 18.95 5.32 5.67
N ASN A 406 18.85 5.92 4.50
CA ASN A 406 19.57 5.48 3.30
C ASN A 406 20.75 6.39 2.93
N LYS A 407 21.19 7.27 3.84
CA LYS A 407 22.30 8.22 3.58
C LYS A 407 23.53 7.49 3.03
N ASN A 408 24.00 6.46 3.75
CA ASN A 408 25.20 5.70 3.39
C ASN A 408 25.11 5.01 2.02
N LEU A 409 23.88 4.60 1.59
CA LEU A 409 23.70 4.04 0.25
C LEU A 409 23.76 5.14 -0.83
N PHE A 410 23.00 6.21 -0.63
CA PHE A 410 22.81 7.24 -1.67
C PHE A 410 23.99 8.21 -1.79
N GLU A 411 24.89 8.24 -0.80
CA GLU A 411 26.18 8.95 -0.96
C GLU A 411 27.05 8.36 -2.09
N PHE A 412 26.89 7.07 -2.39
CA PHE A 412 27.66 6.34 -3.41
C PHE A 412 26.84 5.98 -4.65
N LYS A 413 25.59 6.44 -4.77
CA LYS A 413 24.70 6.10 -5.88
C LYS A 413 24.20 7.35 -6.61
N ASN A 414 24.25 7.28 -7.94
CA ASN A 414 23.59 8.24 -8.81
C ASN A 414 22.12 7.83 -8.96
N LEU A 415 21.21 8.75 -8.72
CA LEU A 415 19.77 8.56 -8.91
C LEU A 415 19.29 9.32 -10.16
N ALA A 416 18.18 8.86 -10.73
CA ALA A 416 17.49 9.53 -11.81
C ALA A 416 17.06 10.95 -11.40
N ASN A 417 17.15 11.90 -12.31
CA ASN A 417 16.54 13.21 -12.11
C ASN A 417 15.05 13.14 -12.52
N ILE A 418 14.15 13.50 -11.62
CA ILE A 418 12.71 13.38 -11.83
C ILE A 418 12.08 14.77 -11.86
N LYS A 419 11.34 15.06 -12.94
CA LYS A 419 10.62 16.32 -13.14
C LYS A 419 9.14 16.06 -13.36
N GLU A 420 8.31 16.83 -12.69
CA GLU A 420 6.87 16.89 -12.94
C GLU A 420 6.60 17.55 -14.29
N ILE A 421 5.58 17.04 -14.97
CA ILE A 421 5.05 17.60 -16.22
C ILE A 421 3.54 17.70 -16.15
N LYS A 422 2.99 18.65 -16.91
CA LYS A 422 1.58 18.78 -17.18
C LYS A 422 1.39 18.99 -18.69
N TYR A 423 0.34 18.40 -19.21
CA TYR A 423 -0.05 18.51 -20.61
C TYR A 423 -1.54 18.26 -20.76
N ASN A 424 -2.08 18.58 -21.92
CA ASN A 424 -3.50 18.37 -22.19
C ASN A 424 -3.74 17.08 -22.96
N SER A 425 -4.78 16.34 -22.60
CA SER A 425 -5.27 15.19 -23.35
C SER A 425 -5.70 15.61 -24.75
N SER A 426 -5.38 14.78 -25.75
CA SER A 426 -5.82 15.01 -27.15
C SER A 426 -7.33 14.80 -27.33
N PHE A 427 -7.99 14.13 -26.41
CA PHE A 427 -9.42 13.84 -26.50
C PHE A 427 -10.30 15.08 -26.20
N ASP A 428 -10.03 15.77 -25.09
CA ASP A 428 -10.91 16.82 -24.57
C ASP A 428 -10.19 17.99 -23.89
N ASN A 429 -8.87 18.09 -24.06
CA ASN A 429 -8.01 19.08 -23.41
C ASN A 429 -7.97 19.00 -21.87
N LEU A 430 -8.37 17.88 -21.26
CA LEU A 430 -8.21 17.67 -19.82
C LEU A 430 -6.72 17.75 -19.43
N GLU A 431 -6.39 18.56 -18.40
CA GLU A 431 -5.02 18.64 -17.88
C GLU A 431 -4.63 17.33 -17.20
N ILE A 432 -3.53 16.73 -17.66
CA ILE A 432 -2.97 15.48 -17.16
C ILE A 432 -1.62 15.75 -16.52
N GLN A 433 -1.41 15.20 -15.32
CA GLN A 433 -0.14 15.26 -14.59
C GLN A 433 0.66 13.98 -14.77
N GLY A 434 1.98 14.14 -14.94
CA GLY A 434 2.92 13.02 -15.00
C GLY A 434 4.33 13.44 -14.57
N TRP A 435 5.25 12.53 -14.68
CA TRP A 435 6.66 12.74 -14.31
C TRP A 435 7.56 12.08 -15.32
N ILE A 436 8.69 12.73 -15.59
CA ILE A 436 9.78 12.23 -16.43
C ILE A 436 10.97 11.97 -15.51
N ALA A 437 11.43 10.73 -15.45
CA ALA A 437 12.69 10.36 -14.84
C ALA A 437 13.75 10.19 -15.94
N THR A 438 14.79 11.00 -15.91
CA THR A 438 15.93 10.91 -16.85
C THR A 438 17.06 10.09 -16.24
N PRO A 439 17.86 9.37 -17.05
CA PRO A 439 19.02 8.63 -16.56
C PRO A 439 19.97 9.48 -15.71
N PRO A 440 20.72 8.90 -14.77
CA PRO A 440 21.88 9.56 -14.20
C PRO A 440 22.84 10.00 -15.32
N ASN A 441 23.42 11.18 -15.20
CA ASN A 441 24.30 11.80 -16.24
C ASN A 441 23.56 12.08 -17.57
N PHE A 442 22.29 12.42 -17.49
CA PHE A 442 21.47 12.78 -18.66
C PHE A 442 22.06 14.01 -19.40
N ASP A 443 22.23 13.86 -20.71
CA ASP A 443 22.58 14.94 -21.62
C ASP A 443 21.45 15.18 -22.64
N PRO A 444 20.80 16.34 -22.67
CA PRO A 444 19.68 16.61 -23.56
C PRO A 444 20.02 16.57 -25.06
N ASN A 445 21.30 16.58 -25.44
CA ASN A 445 21.75 16.43 -26.82
C ASN A 445 21.77 14.97 -27.32
N ASN A 446 21.68 14.02 -26.41
CA ASN A 446 21.62 12.59 -26.73
C ASN A 446 20.17 12.11 -26.87
N LYS A 447 20.00 11.00 -27.59
CA LYS A 447 18.70 10.31 -27.74
C LYS A 447 18.61 9.13 -26.79
N TYR A 448 17.47 8.98 -26.12
CA TYR A 448 17.23 7.93 -25.11
C TYR A 448 15.99 7.11 -25.43
N PRO A 449 16.01 5.80 -25.18
CA PRO A 449 14.80 4.98 -25.23
C PRO A 449 13.81 5.42 -24.14
N LEU A 450 12.51 5.35 -24.46
CA LEU A 450 11.42 5.73 -23.54
C LEU A 450 10.68 4.50 -23.01
N ILE A 451 10.48 4.43 -21.71
CA ILE A 451 9.51 3.53 -21.08
C ILE A 451 8.29 4.35 -20.62
N LEU A 452 7.11 4.05 -21.14
CA LEU A 452 5.85 4.45 -20.53
C LEU A 452 5.49 3.44 -19.44
N GLU A 453 5.50 3.86 -18.17
CA GLU A 453 5.14 3.07 -16.99
C GLU A 453 3.74 3.48 -16.49
N ILE A 454 2.78 2.54 -16.53
CA ILE A 454 1.37 2.79 -16.23
C ILE A 454 1.00 2.21 -14.88
N HIS A 455 0.38 3.01 -14.01
CA HIS A 455 -0.06 2.54 -12.70
C HIS A 455 -1.26 1.58 -12.77
N GLY A 456 -1.40 0.76 -11.74
CA GLY A 456 -2.58 -0.08 -11.53
C GLY A 456 -3.73 0.65 -10.84
N GLY A 457 -4.79 -0.05 -10.62
CA GLY A 457 -6.02 0.46 -10.02
C GLY A 457 -7.20 0.00 -10.88
N PRO A 458 -7.88 0.90 -11.68
CA PRO A 458 -7.47 2.24 -12.12
C PRO A 458 -7.55 3.33 -11.06
N PHE A 459 -8.42 3.20 -10.05
CA PHE A 459 -8.62 4.17 -8.97
C PHE A 459 -7.44 4.15 -7.98
N SER A 460 -6.29 4.66 -8.43
CA SER A 460 -5.04 4.83 -7.70
C SER A 460 -4.30 6.04 -8.25
N ASN A 461 -3.12 6.37 -7.74
CA ASN A 461 -2.26 7.40 -8.31
C ASN A 461 -0.79 7.13 -8.04
N TYR A 462 0.05 7.51 -8.99
CA TYR A 462 1.47 7.76 -8.77
C TYR A 462 1.69 9.16 -8.20
N GLY A 463 2.88 9.41 -7.67
CA GLY A 463 3.16 10.71 -7.13
C GLY A 463 4.60 10.95 -6.73
N PHE A 464 4.76 11.94 -5.90
CA PHE A 464 6.03 12.45 -5.38
C PHE A 464 6.66 11.45 -4.39
N ARG A 465 7.12 10.29 -4.91
CA ARG A 465 7.59 9.14 -4.14
C ARG A 465 8.84 8.53 -4.75
N PHE A 466 9.69 7.96 -3.89
CA PHE A 466 10.77 7.09 -4.33
C PHE A 466 10.20 5.83 -4.97
N SER A 467 10.74 5.46 -6.13
CA SER A 467 10.37 4.24 -6.85
C SER A 467 11.62 3.48 -7.25
N THR A 468 11.79 2.29 -6.69
CA THR A 468 12.92 1.43 -7.05
C THR A 468 12.87 1.01 -8.53
N GLU A 469 11.70 0.70 -9.07
CA GLU A 469 11.54 0.32 -10.48
C GLU A 469 11.94 1.46 -11.42
N VAL A 470 11.42 2.67 -11.20
CA VAL A 470 11.77 3.86 -12.00
C VAL A 470 13.26 4.16 -11.94
N GLN A 471 13.86 4.12 -10.74
CA GLN A 471 15.29 4.35 -10.55
C GLN A 471 16.14 3.30 -11.28
N LEU A 472 15.75 2.03 -11.23
CA LEU A 472 16.49 0.96 -11.91
C LEU A 472 16.36 1.02 -13.43
N TYR A 473 15.18 1.35 -13.98
CA TYR A 473 15.02 1.56 -15.42
C TYR A 473 15.88 2.74 -15.90
N ALA A 474 15.84 3.85 -15.17
CA ALA A 474 16.65 5.03 -15.49
C ALA A 474 18.16 4.75 -15.37
N SER A 475 18.58 3.94 -14.37
CA SER A 475 20.00 3.55 -14.21
C SER A 475 20.56 2.76 -15.39
N LYS A 476 19.67 2.14 -16.19
CA LYS A 476 20.01 1.40 -17.43
C LYS A 476 19.90 2.25 -18.71
N GLY A 477 19.76 3.58 -18.56
CA GLY A 477 19.76 4.52 -19.67
C GLY A 477 18.39 4.78 -20.30
N TYR A 478 17.29 4.33 -19.70
CA TYR A 478 15.95 4.64 -20.16
C TYR A 478 15.44 5.96 -19.56
N VAL A 479 14.78 6.76 -20.35
CA VAL A 479 13.86 7.78 -19.84
C VAL A 479 12.56 7.08 -19.46
N VAL A 480 12.05 7.35 -18.26
CA VAL A 480 10.81 6.75 -17.77
C VAL A 480 9.75 7.83 -17.63
N LEU A 481 8.67 7.67 -18.37
CA LEU A 481 7.46 8.48 -18.27
C LEU A 481 6.42 7.73 -17.45
N TYR A 482 5.90 8.34 -16.40
CA TYR A 482 4.77 7.81 -15.65
C TYR A 482 3.74 8.90 -15.37
N ILE A 483 2.47 8.55 -15.48
CA ILE A 483 1.36 9.47 -15.65
C ILE A 483 0.20 9.07 -14.74
N ASN A 484 -0.59 10.04 -14.33
CA ASN A 484 -1.91 9.84 -13.74
C ASN A 484 -2.99 10.19 -14.78
N PRO A 485 -3.42 9.25 -15.60
CA PRO A 485 -4.50 9.47 -16.57
C PRO A 485 -5.83 9.68 -15.84
N ARG A 486 -6.90 10.10 -16.57
CA ARG A 486 -8.27 10.10 -16.03
C ARG A 486 -8.60 8.76 -15.36
N GLY A 487 -9.39 8.78 -14.30
CA GLY A 487 -9.61 7.63 -13.44
C GLY A 487 -8.66 7.57 -12.24
N SER A 488 -7.52 8.28 -12.28
CA SER A 488 -6.62 8.35 -11.13
C SER A 488 -7.26 9.08 -9.96
N THR A 489 -6.91 8.63 -8.75
CA THR A 489 -7.27 9.34 -7.50
C THR A 489 -6.39 10.57 -7.30
N SER A 490 -6.64 11.37 -6.26
CA SER A 490 -5.86 12.57 -5.92
C SER A 490 -6.29 13.87 -6.65
N TYR A 491 -7.23 13.80 -7.61
CA TYR A 491 -7.69 14.95 -8.43
C TYR A 491 -9.17 15.27 -8.23
N GLY A 492 -9.83 14.67 -7.25
CA GLY A 492 -11.25 14.88 -6.98
C GLY A 492 -12.15 13.78 -7.56
N LYS A 493 -13.44 13.85 -7.19
CA LYS A 493 -14.46 12.85 -7.57
C LYS A 493 -14.70 12.82 -9.08
N ARG A 494 -14.73 14.00 -9.72
CA ARG A 494 -14.99 14.10 -11.16
C ARG A 494 -13.91 13.40 -11.96
N PHE A 495 -12.65 13.79 -11.79
CA PHE A 495 -11.52 13.24 -12.53
C PHE A 495 -11.42 11.70 -12.41
N ALA A 496 -11.60 11.18 -11.19
CA ALA A 496 -11.57 9.74 -10.96
C ALA A 496 -12.74 9.00 -11.64
N ASN A 497 -13.93 9.61 -11.72
CA ASN A 497 -15.09 8.96 -12.33
C ASN A 497 -15.25 9.23 -13.85
N GLU A 498 -14.30 9.89 -14.51
CA GLU A 498 -14.29 10.02 -15.98
C GLU A 498 -14.25 8.66 -16.70
N ILE A 499 -13.84 7.59 -16.00
CA ILE A 499 -13.84 6.21 -16.48
C ILE A 499 -14.97 5.34 -15.90
N HIS A 500 -15.91 5.93 -15.16
CA HIS A 500 -17.00 5.18 -14.53
C HIS A 500 -17.83 4.45 -15.57
N HIS A 501 -17.98 3.12 -15.43
CA HIS A 501 -18.59 2.20 -16.38
C HIS A 501 -18.00 2.28 -17.81
N ASN A 502 -16.79 2.84 -17.97
CA ASN A 502 -16.14 3.05 -19.26
C ASN A 502 -14.61 2.90 -19.17
N TYR A 503 -14.12 1.77 -18.65
CA TYR A 503 -12.69 1.46 -18.51
C TYR A 503 -12.33 0.13 -19.21
N PRO A 504 -11.28 0.12 -20.07
CA PRO A 504 -10.47 1.22 -20.59
C PRO A 504 -11.26 2.12 -21.56
N SER A 505 -10.84 3.38 -21.69
CA SER A 505 -11.46 4.34 -22.61
C SER A 505 -10.46 5.44 -23.03
N HIS A 506 -10.80 6.71 -22.77
CA HIS A 506 -9.96 7.88 -23.08
C HIS A 506 -8.77 8.09 -22.13
N ASP A 507 -8.60 7.25 -21.11
CA ASP A 507 -7.35 7.05 -20.40
C ASP A 507 -6.20 6.60 -21.32
N TYR A 508 -6.53 5.89 -22.40
CA TYR A 508 -5.62 5.62 -23.53
C TYR A 508 -5.13 6.92 -24.19
N ASP A 509 -6.04 7.83 -24.52
CA ASP A 509 -5.69 9.11 -25.17
C ASP A 509 -4.80 9.98 -24.28
N ASP A 510 -5.05 9.97 -22.96
CA ASP A 510 -4.22 10.67 -21.97
C ASP A 510 -2.78 10.15 -21.99
N LEU A 511 -2.61 8.82 -22.03
CA LEU A 511 -1.29 8.18 -22.02
C LEU A 511 -0.53 8.44 -23.32
N ILE A 512 -1.16 8.33 -24.47
CA ILE A 512 -0.54 8.60 -25.78
C ILE A 512 -0.20 10.10 -25.93
N SER A 513 -1.06 10.99 -25.43
CA SER A 513 -0.78 12.43 -25.38
C SER A 513 0.49 12.73 -24.56
N GLY A 514 0.69 12.01 -23.46
CA GLY A 514 1.92 12.13 -22.66
C GLY A 514 3.17 11.66 -23.38
N VAL A 515 3.10 10.55 -24.12
CA VAL A 515 4.20 10.09 -25.00
C VAL A 515 4.51 11.15 -26.03
N ASN A 516 3.51 11.66 -26.73
CA ASN A 516 3.68 12.71 -27.74
C ASN A 516 4.27 14.01 -27.16
N TYR A 517 3.86 14.36 -25.92
CA TYR A 517 4.43 15.53 -25.22
C TYR A 517 5.93 15.36 -24.95
N VAL A 518 6.36 14.16 -24.54
CA VAL A 518 7.79 13.90 -24.24
C VAL A 518 8.62 13.79 -25.53
N LEU A 519 8.08 13.24 -26.61
CA LEU A 519 8.73 13.21 -27.93
C LEU A 519 9.10 14.62 -28.41
N LYS A 520 8.22 15.60 -28.22
CA LYS A 520 8.47 17.01 -28.57
C LYS A 520 9.62 17.65 -27.79
N LYS A 521 10.12 17.03 -26.71
CA LYS A 521 11.30 17.53 -25.98
C LYS A 521 12.62 17.30 -26.71
N GLY A 522 12.63 16.45 -27.72
CA GLY A 522 13.76 16.28 -28.64
C GLY A 522 14.85 15.31 -28.19
N PHE A 523 14.82 14.77 -26.97
CA PHE A 523 15.82 13.83 -26.45
C PHE A 523 15.36 12.35 -26.45
N ILE A 524 14.19 12.03 -26.99
CA ILE A 524 13.72 10.62 -27.09
C ILE A 524 14.10 10.06 -28.47
N ASP A 525 14.51 8.80 -28.47
CA ASP A 525 14.63 7.99 -29.68
C ASP A 525 13.26 7.40 -30.01
N GLU A 526 12.62 7.94 -31.05
CA GLU A 526 11.29 7.57 -31.49
C GLU A 526 11.19 6.11 -31.96
N LYS A 527 12.33 5.48 -32.30
CA LYS A 527 12.40 4.07 -32.71
C LYS A 527 12.42 3.11 -31.51
N ASN A 528 12.62 3.64 -30.31
CA ASN A 528 12.80 2.88 -29.07
C ASN A 528 11.80 3.31 -27.98
N LEU A 529 10.51 3.21 -28.31
CA LEU A 529 9.40 3.44 -27.38
C LEU A 529 8.94 2.10 -26.81
N PHE A 530 8.81 2.02 -25.50
CA PHE A 530 8.39 0.82 -24.76
C PHE A 530 7.25 1.14 -23.81
N VAL A 531 6.38 0.15 -23.55
CA VAL A 531 5.26 0.31 -22.62
C VAL A 531 5.21 -0.83 -21.61
N THR A 532 4.96 -0.50 -20.35
CA THR A 532 4.71 -1.49 -19.31
C THR A 532 3.72 -0.94 -18.27
N GLY A 533 3.04 -1.86 -17.61
CA GLY A 533 2.12 -1.56 -16.55
C GLY A 533 1.68 -2.84 -15.84
N GLY A 534 1.12 -2.73 -14.65
CA GLY A 534 0.62 -3.90 -13.92
C GLY A 534 -0.77 -3.69 -13.35
N SER A 535 -1.58 -4.77 -13.26
CA SER A 535 -2.96 -4.68 -12.82
C SER A 535 -3.77 -3.79 -13.77
N GLY A 536 -4.39 -2.72 -13.32
CA GLY A 536 -5.00 -1.73 -14.21
C GLY A 536 -4.02 -1.21 -15.27
N GLY A 537 -2.73 -0.98 -14.93
CA GLY A 537 -1.71 -0.66 -15.93
C GLY A 537 -1.42 -1.80 -16.90
N GLY A 538 -1.62 -3.05 -16.48
CA GLY A 538 -1.59 -4.23 -17.37
C GLY A 538 -2.77 -4.26 -18.34
N VAL A 539 -3.97 -3.86 -17.90
CA VAL A 539 -5.14 -3.64 -18.77
C VAL A 539 -4.79 -2.62 -19.85
N LEU A 540 -4.27 -1.45 -19.44
CA LEU A 540 -3.95 -0.38 -20.39
C LEU A 540 -2.79 -0.74 -21.31
N SER A 541 -1.75 -1.43 -20.82
CA SER A 541 -0.66 -1.89 -21.69
C SER A 541 -1.15 -2.90 -22.74
N SER A 542 -2.02 -3.85 -22.36
CA SER A 542 -2.62 -4.80 -23.31
C SER A 542 -3.61 -4.13 -24.26
N TRP A 543 -4.34 -3.13 -23.80
CA TRP A 543 -5.23 -2.30 -24.63
C TRP A 543 -4.43 -1.51 -25.67
N ILE A 544 -3.36 -0.84 -25.25
CA ILE A 544 -2.48 -0.04 -26.10
C ILE A 544 -1.94 -0.86 -27.27
N VAL A 545 -1.39 -2.05 -27.04
CA VAL A 545 -0.83 -2.88 -28.11
C VAL A 545 -1.89 -3.41 -29.09
N GLY A 546 -3.16 -3.46 -28.68
CA GLY A 546 -4.30 -3.77 -29.55
C GLY A 546 -4.84 -2.56 -30.34
N LYS A 547 -4.39 -1.32 -30.01
CA LYS A 547 -4.87 -0.07 -30.62
C LYS A 547 -3.82 0.67 -31.43
N THR A 548 -2.52 0.46 -31.16
CA THR A 548 -1.42 1.14 -31.87
C THR A 548 -0.18 0.26 -31.89
N ASP A 549 0.67 0.47 -32.90
CA ASP A 549 1.95 -0.21 -33.10
C ASP A 549 3.17 0.72 -32.91
N ILE A 550 2.99 1.89 -32.30
CA ILE A 550 4.09 2.85 -32.06
C ILE A 550 5.16 2.32 -31.08
N PHE A 551 4.80 1.38 -30.23
CA PHE A 551 5.72 0.80 -29.25
C PHE A 551 6.53 -0.35 -29.86
N ARG A 552 7.82 -0.33 -29.62
CA ARG A 552 8.77 -1.33 -30.12
C ARG A 552 8.62 -2.69 -29.44
N ALA A 553 8.30 -2.67 -28.13
CA ALA A 553 7.91 -3.84 -27.36
C ALA A 553 7.07 -3.43 -26.13
N ALA A 554 6.34 -4.40 -25.58
CA ALA A 554 5.50 -4.21 -24.41
C ALA A 554 5.76 -5.28 -23.33
N VAL A 555 5.60 -4.91 -22.06
CA VAL A 555 5.53 -5.85 -20.94
C VAL A 555 4.23 -5.63 -20.19
N VAL A 556 3.35 -6.60 -20.30
CA VAL A 556 2.01 -6.60 -19.70
C VAL A 556 2.05 -7.41 -18.41
N ALA A 557 2.09 -6.74 -17.27
CA ALA A 557 2.23 -7.41 -15.99
C ALA A 557 0.87 -7.60 -15.30
N LYS A 558 0.56 -8.86 -14.92
CA LYS A 558 -0.65 -9.23 -14.17
C LYS A 558 -1.91 -8.47 -14.66
N PRO A 559 -2.28 -8.62 -15.95
CA PRO A 559 -3.37 -7.88 -16.56
C PRO A 559 -4.75 -8.44 -16.21
N VAL A 560 -5.79 -7.68 -16.57
CA VAL A 560 -7.09 -8.22 -16.96
C VAL A 560 -7.23 -8.06 -18.46
N ILE A 561 -7.46 -9.14 -19.16
CA ILE A 561 -7.61 -9.11 -20.63
C ILE A 561 -8.99 -9.51 -21.10
N ASN A 562 -9.74 -10.18 -20.24
CA ASN A 562 -11.09 -10.64 -20.51
C ASN A 562 -11.99 -10.32 -19.30
N TRP A 563 -12.75 -9.24 -19.36
CA TRP A 563 -13.58 -8.79 -18.25
C TRP A 563 -14.66 -9.79 -17.88
N TYR A 564 -15.15 -10.59 -18.84
CA TYR A 564 -16.18 -11.61 -18.58
C TYR A 564 -15.62 -12.70 -17.65
N SER A 565 -14.46 -13.26 -17.97
CA SER A 565 -13.81 -14.28 -17.14
C SER A 565 -13.32 -13.70 -15.81
N PHE A 566 -12.73 -12.51 -15.86
CA PHE A 566 -12.15 -11.85 -14.68
C PHE A 566 -13.18 -11.61 -13.57
N VAL A 567 -14.34 -11.03 -13.89
CA VAL A 567 -15.39 -10.73 -12.90
C VAL A 567 -15.88 -12.00 -12.19
N LEU A 568 -15.89 -13.14 -12.88
CA LEU A 568 -16.34 -14.43 -12.33
C LEU A 568 -15.23 -15.22 -11.63
N TYR A 569 -13.97 -14.87 -11.86
CA TYR A 569 -12.83 -15.62 -11.33
C TYR A 569 -11.97 -14.86 -10.31
N ALA A 570 -11.97 -13.55 -10.27
CA ALA A 570 -11.18 -12.74 -9.33
C ALA A 570 -11.68 -12.87 -7.88
N ASP A 571 -10.81 -12.57 -6.94
CA ASP A 571 -11.08 -12.68 -5.49
C ASP A 571 -12.04 -11.62 -4.92
N ASN A 572 -12.45 -10.64 -5.72
CA ASN A 572 -13.27 -9.49 -5.28
C ASN A 572 -14.49 -9.27 -6.20
N THR A 573 -15.12 -10.35 -6.60
CA THR A 573 -16.25 -10.41 -7.56
C THR A 573 -17.37 -9.45 -7.19
N SER A 574 -17.78 -9.39 -5.93
CA SER A 574 -18.88 -8.55 -5.44
C SER A 574 -18.67 -7.04 -5.66
N ILE A 575 -17.43 -6.62 -5.90
CA ILE A 575 -17.10 -5.22 -6.23
C ILE A 575 -17.14 -4.99 -7.74
N TYR A 576 -16.51 -5.87 -8.54
CA TYR A 576 -16.28 -5.57 -9.95
C TYR A 576 -17.56 -5.46 -10.76
N TYR A 577 -18.48 -6.42 -10.68
CA TYR A 577 -19.71 -6.37 -11.48
C TYR A 577 -20.61 -5.18 -11.13
N LYS A 578 -20.57 -4.73 -9.88
CA LYS A 578 -21.47 -3.70 -9.34
C LYS A 578 -20.96 -2.28 -9.58
N TYR A 579 -19.65 -2.07 -9.39
CA TYR A 579 -19.04 -0.72 -9.39
C TYR A 579 -18.31 -0.37 -10.70
N TRP A 580 -17.88 -1.38 -11.49
CA TRP A 580 -17.15 -1.17 -12.74
C TRP A 580 -18.00 -1.48 -13.98
N PHE A 581 -19.03 -2.27 -13.78
CA PHE A 581 -20.06 -2.57 -14.78
C PHE A 581 -21.43 -2.29 -14.18
N LYS A 582 -22.45 -2.16 -14.99
CA LYS A 582 -23.81 -1.91 -14.51
C LYS A 582 -24.58 -3.19 -14.28
N ASN A 583 -24.34 -4.18 -15.16
CA ASN A 583 -25.06 -5.43 -15.25
C ASN A 583 -24.11 -6.63 -15.04
N PHE A 584 -24.64 -7.80 -14.82
CA PHE A 584 -23.85 -9.03 -14.79
C PHE A 584 -23.27 -9.36 -16.17
N PRO A 585 -22.18 -10.14 -16.24
CA PRO A 585 -21.56 -10.50 -17.53
C PRO A 585 -22.52 -11.17 -18.51
N TRP A 586 -23.42 -12.03 -18.05
CA TRP A 586 -24.41 -12.74 -18.88
C TRP A 586 -25.60 -11.86 -19.33
N GLU A 587 -25.76 -10.68 -18.72
CA GLU A 587 -26.82 -9.71 -19.08
C GLU A 587 -26.32 -8.66 -20.08
N ASP A 588 -24.99 -8.42 -20.14
CA ASP A 588 -24.40 -7.36 -20.96
C ASP A 588 -23.04 -7.79 -21.55
N GLN A 589 -23.03 -8.96 -22.18
CA GLN A 589 -21.82 -9.58 -22.75
C GLN A 589 -21.08 -8.63 -23.71
N GLU A 590 -21.82 -7.88 -24.52
CA GLU A 590 -21.24 -6.97 -25.53
C GLU A 590 -20.37 -5.91 -24.86
N ASN A 591 -20.85 -5.25 -23.80
CA ASN A 591 -20.11 -4.23 -23.07
C ASN A 591 -18.84 -4.80 -22.40
N TYR A 592 -18.94 -6.01 -21.83
CA TYR A 592 -17.79 -6.70 -21.26
C TYR A 592 -16.73 -6.99 -22.32
N MET A 593 -17.11 -7.53 -23.46
CA MET A 593 -16.18 -7.88 -24.53
C MET A 593 -15.62 -6.66 -25.25
N LYS A 594 -16.41 -5.61 -25.48
CA LYS A 594 -15.96 -4.35 -26.08
C LYS A 594 -14.81 -3.70 -25.31
N ARG A 595 -14.75 -3.91 -23.98
CA ARG A 595 -13.71 -3.37 -23.10
C ARG A 595 -12.59 -4.35 -22.81
N SER A 596 -12.72 -5.60 -23.27
CA SER A 596 -11.73 -6.64 -23.04
C SER A 596 -10.59 -6.54 -24.04
N PRO A 597 -9.32 -6.37 -23.62
CA PRO A 597 -8.17 -6.33 -24.52
C PRO A 597 -8.07 -7.55 -25.45
N ILE A 598 -8.56 -8.73 -25.01
CA ILE A 598 -8.57 -9.95 -25.81
C ILE A 598 -9.35 -9.78 -27.12
N SER A 599 -10.39 -8.94 -27.15
CA SER A 599 -11.19 -8.66 -28.35
C SER A 599 -10.39 -7.94 -29.44
N TYR A 600 -9.26 -7.37 -29.11
CA TYR A 600 -8.38 -6.64 -30.03
C TYR A 600 -7.05 -7.33 -30.28
N VAL A 601 -6.86 -8.55 -29.77
CA VAL A 601 -5.60 -9.28 -29.87
C VAL A 601 -5.20 -9.57 -31.33
N GLY A 602 -6.16 -9.67 -32.24
CA GLY A 602 -5.92 -9.82 -33.67
C GLY A 602 -5.19 -8.65 -34.34
N ASN A 603 -5.22 -7.46 -33.71
CA ASN A 603 -4.52 -6.27 -34.19
C ASN A 603 -3.08 -6.16 -33.66
N VAL A 604 -2.69 -6.96 -32.68
CA VAL A 604 -1.40 -6.84 -32.01
C VAL A 604 -0.27 -7.26 -32.93
N LYS A 605 0.67 -6.35 -33.16
CA LYS A 605 1.93 -6.59 -33.89
C LYS A 605 3.14 -6.44 -32.99
N THR A 606 3.00 -5.66 -31.91
CA THR A 606 4.06 -5.35 -30.95
C THR A 606 4.49 -6.60 -30.19
N PRO A 607 5.78 -6.97 -30.19
CA PRO A 607 6.31 -8.04 -29.34
C PRO A 607 5.93 -7.80 -27.86
N THR A 608 5.21 -8.76 -27.27
CA THR A 608 4.57 -8.56 -25.97
C THR A 608 4.92 -9.67 -24.98
N MET A 609 5.52 -9.32 -23.85
CA MET A 609 5.78 -10.22 -22.74
C MET A 609 4.67 -10.12 -21.68
N LEU A 610 4.18 -11.26 -21.20
CA LEU A 610 3.27 -11.36 -20.05
C LEU A 610 4.09 -11.70 -18.79
N LEU A 611 3.77 -11.09 -17.63
CA LEU A 611 4.44 -11.36 -16.38
C LEU A 611 3.42 -11.41 -15.24
N THR A 612 3.30 -12.55 -14.53
CA THR A 612 2.27 -12.73 -13.51
C THR A 612 2.74 -13.64 -12.38
N GLY A 613 2.25 -13.41 -11.15
CA GLY A 613 2.44 -14.31 -10.01
C GLY A 613 1.57 -15.57 -10.15
N GLU A 614 2.10 -16.74 -9.87
CA GLU A 614 1.35 -18.00 -9.98
C GLU A 614 0.14 -18.11 -9.03
N LYS A 615 0.22 -17.43 -7.88
CA LYS A 615 -0.85 -17.38 -6.88
C LYS A 615 -1.57 -16.03 -6.86
N ASP A 616 -1.58 -15.32 -7.98
CA ASP A 616 -2.36 -14.10 -8.15
C ASP A 616 -3.84 -14.46 -8.27
N TYR A 617 -4.61 -14.15 -7.25
CA TYR A 617 -6.06 -14.32 -7.23
C TYR A 617 -6.81 -13.01 -7.50
N ARG A 618 -6.12 -11.88 -7.55
CA ARG A 618 -6.68 -10.57 -7.87
C ARG A 618 -6.86 -10.37 -9.38
N THR A 619 -5.79 -10.59 -10.14
CA THR A 619 -5.80 -10.69 -11.60
C THR A 619 -5.20 -12.05 -11.94
N PRO A 620 -6.05 -13.09 -12.01
CA PRO A 620 -5.59 -14.47 -12.04
C PRO A 620 -4.67 -14.76 -13.22
N ILE A 621 -3.72 -15.68 -13.00
CA ILE A 621 -2.72 -16.04 -14.01
C ILE A 621 -3.35 -16.48 -15.32
N SER A 622 -4.57 -17.01 -15.28
CA SER A 622 -5.35 -17.38 -16.46
C SER A 622 -5.59 -16.21 -17.43
N GLU A 623 -5.66 -14.97 -16.93
CA GLU A 623 -5.75 -13.79 -17.78
C GLU A 623 -4.48 -13.62 -18.64
N SER A 624 -3.31 -13.77 -18.04
CA SER A 624 -2.03 -13.74 -18.76
C SER A 624 -1.88 -14.93 -19.73
N GLU A 625 -2.29 -16.13 -19.33
CA GLU A 625 -2.21 -17.34 -20.15
C GLU A 625 -3.11 -17.25 -21.39
N GLN A 626 -4.33 -16.73 -21.25
CA GLN A 626 -5.24 -16.49 -22.39
C GLN A 626 -4.59 -15.53 -23.41
N PHE A 627 -4.06 -14.38 -22.97
CA PHE A 627 -3.45 -13.41 -23.87
C PHE A 627 -2.18 -13.95 -24.53
N TYR A 628 -1.32 -14.63 -23.75
CA TYR A 628 -0.14 -15.31 -24.28
C TYR A 628 -0.49 -16.31 -25.40
N THR A 629 -1.48 -17.17 -25.15
CA THR A 629 -1.91 -18.16 -26.15
C THR A 629 -2.47 -17.49 -27.40
N ALA A 630 -3.30 -16.46 -27.25
CA ALA A 630 -3.85 -15.71 -28.37
C ALA A 630 -2.76 -15.02 -29.23
N LEU A 631 -1.75 -14.41 -28.56
CA LEU A 631 -0.61 -13.82 -29.26
C LEU A 631 0.21 -14.88 -30.02
N LYS A 632 0.42 -16.07 -29.44
CA LYS A 632 1.11 -17.18 -30.12
C LYS A 632 0.36 -17.65 -31.36
N LEU A 633 -0.96 -17.79 -31.26
CA LEU A 633 -1.81 -18.16 -32.39
C LEU A 633 -1.75 -17.13 -33.53
N ASN A 634 -1.66 -15.84 -33.18
CA ASN A 634 -1.46 -14.73 -34.11
C ASN A 634 -0.01 -14.58 -34.60
N LYS A 635 0.91 -15.48 -34.20
CA LYS A 635 2.34 -15.47 -34.57
C LYS A 635 3.07 -14.20 -34.08
N VAL A 636 2.56 -13.51 -33.08
CA VAL A 636 3.24 -12.38 -32.43
C VAL A 636 4.35 -12.93 -31.53
N GLU A 637 5.54 -12.32 -31.56
CA GLU A 637 6.61 -12.71 -30.66
C GLU A 637 6.21 -12.39 -29.22
N THR A 638 6.15 -13.43 -28.38
CA THR A 638 5.67 -13.31 -26.99
C THR A 638 6.37 -14.30 -26.07
N MET A 639 6.45 -13.91 -24.78
CA MET A 639 6.96 -14.72 -23.69
C MET A 639 6.02 -14.61 -22.49
N LEU A 640 5.80 -15.69 -21.76
CA LEU A 640 5.11 -15.70 -20.47
C LEU A 640 6.10 -15.94 -19.34
N VAL A 641 6.25 -14.96 -18.45
CA VAL A 641 7.05 -15.04 -17.24
C VAL A 641 6.14 -15.29 -16.03
N ARG A 642 6.27 -16.45 -15.42
CA ARG A 642 5.55 -16.86 -14.21
C ARG A 642 6.46 -16.65 -13.00
N ILE A 643 6.00 -15.89 -12.00
CA ILE A 643 6.75 -15.71 -10.74
C ILE A 643 6.25 -16.74 -9.73
N PRO A 644 7.06 -17.78 -9.40
CA PRO A 644 6.64 -18.88 -8.54
C PRO A 644 6.16 -18.40 -7.17
N ASN A 645 5.07 -18.99 -6.68
CA ASN A 645 4.49 -18.72 -5.36
C ASN A 645 4.14 -17.26 -5.07
N SER A 646 4.17 -16.37 -6.06
CA SER A 646 3.86 -14.95 -5.88
C SER A 646 2.36 -14.69 -6.05
N SER A 647 1.82 -13.85 -5.17
CA SER A 647 0.50 -13.26 -5.29
C SER A 647 0.53 -12.02 -6.21
N HIS A 648 -0.58 -11.27 -6.27
CA HIS A 648 -0.65 -9.98 -6.95
C HIS A 648 0.46 -9.00 -6.52
N SER A 649 0.91 -9.08 -5.28
CA SER A 649 1.97 -8.25 -4.71
C SER A 649 3.37 -8.78 -5.02
N ILE A 650 3.75 -8.89 -6.29
CA ILE A 650 5.05 -9.43 -6.75
C ILE A 650 6.22 -8.78 -6.00
N ALA A 651 6.21 -7.46 -5.85
CA ALA A 651 7.28 -6.69 -5.20
C ALA A 651 7.34 -6.87 -3.66
N SER A 652 6.51 -7.71 -3.07
CA SER A 652 6.55 -8.00 -1.62
C SER A 652 7.82 -8.73 -1.20
N LYS A 653 8.46 -9.46 -2.11
CA LYS A 653 9.80 -10.03 -1.97
C LYS A 653 10.80 -9.28 -2.85
N SER A 654 12.00 -9.04 -2.31
CA SER A 654 13.04 -8.31 -3.02
C SER A 654 13.54 -9.05 -4.25
N SER A 655 13.71 -10.35 -4.18
CA SER A 655 14.11 -11.19 -5.33
C SER A 655 13.05 -11.16 -6.45
N ASN A 656 11.76 -11.18 -6.11
CA ASN A 656 10.69 -11.08 -7.11
C ASN A 656 10.66 -9.71 -7.79
N LEU A 657 10.94 -8.63 -7.04
CA LEU A 657 11.07 -7.30 -7.62
C LEU A 657 12.25 -7.23 -8.59
N ILE A 658 13.40 -7.81 -8.22
CA ILE A 658 14.57 -7.93 -9.09
C ILE A 658 14.22 -8.73 -10.35
N ALA A 659 13.58 -9.90 -10.19
CA ALA A 659 13.18 -10.73 -11.32
C ALA A 659 12.25 -9.97 -12.27
N LYS A 660 11.28 -9.23 -11.74
CA LYS A 660 10.37 -8.39 -12.54
C LYS A 660 11.14 -7.32 -13.32
N VAL A 661 11.99 -6.53 -12.65
CA VAL A 661 12.76 -5.46 -13.29
C VAL A 661 13.68 -6.01 -14.38
N ASN A 662 14.41 -7.08 -14.07
CA ASN A 662 15.30 -7.71 -15.03
C ASN A 662 14.56 -8.31 -16.24
N SER A 663 13.36 -8.88 -16.02
CA SER A 663 12.52 -9.39 -17.11
C SER A 663 12.06 -8.25 -18.03
N VAL A 664 11.63 -7.12 -17.47
CA VAL A 664 11.23 -5.93 -18.24
C VAL A 664 12.39 -5.41 -19.07
N LEU A 665 13.56 -5.21 -18.44
CA LEU A 665 14.77 -4.71 -19.12
C LEU A 665 15.25 -5.69 -20.20
N TYR A 666 15.30 -6.99 -19.90
CA TYR A 666 15.66 -8.02 -20.88
C TYR A 666 14.77 -7.94 -22.13
N TRP A 667 13.46 -7.82 -21.93
CA TRP A 667 12.53 -7.78 -23.07
C TRP A 667 12.70 -6.52 -23.89
N PHE A 668 12.90 -5.36 -23.28
CA PHE A 668 13.10 -4.11 -23.99
C PHE A 668 14.46 -4.05 -24.68
N ASP A 669 15.55 -4.49 -24.02
CA ASP A 669 16.88 -4.55 -24.62
C ASP A 669 16.94 -5.50 -25.82
N LYS A 670 16.19 -6.62 -25.80
CA LYS A 670 16.08 -7.56 -26.93
C LYS A 670 15.53 -6.87 -28.19
N PHE A 671 14.63 -5.92 -28.06
CA PHE A 671 13.98 -5.24 -29.20
C PHE A 671 14.48 -3.82 -29.45
N LYS A 672 15.39 -3.31 -28.63
CA LYS A 672 16.01 -2.00 -28.81
C LYS A 672 16.83 -2.01 -30.11
N LYS A 673 16.69 -0.95 -30.93
CA LYS A 673 17.45 -0.74 -32.17
C LYS A 673 18.66 0.17 -31.95
#